data_5c5351c8e9ab829d16130d3c6e83cdc4
#
_entry.id   5c5351c8e9ab829d16130d3c6e83cdc4
#
_cell.length_a   1.000
_cell.length_b   1.000
_cell.length_c   1.000
_cell.angle_alpha   90.00
_cell.angle_beta   90.00
_cell.angle_gamma   90.00
#
_symmetry.space_group_name_H-M   'P 1'
#
loop_
_entity.id
_entity.type
_entity.pdbx_description
1 polymer ?
#
loop_
_entity_poly.entity_id
_entity_poly.type
_entity_poly.pdbx_seq_one_letter_code
_entity_poly.pdbx_strand_id
1 'polypeptide(L)'
;NEKQKFDISPLMRGLNGENYTLLFIATPVSENVVSKKMEDLIQIKDNCFAVSKRNIARQQGKTRTDTRTEGESKNTSHTVGAYVGFFRIFGGGISYSYNRSKGKNWSDSVSNAISNNETISGDVQNSFALELMEYAEEGIERFKLGKTCGMWKTVITYSSDSKLARNLIQSSLSGEIAKPNSKLLPAKSFSSDNISETLLIPKGMTDKEMENPLATYLSSAELSLICTLPTDSTPNFELINQRQYSLRLPDSNGETIEIGKVSDNGNIIDNMSFKMTEDDLNKHTFVCGITGSGKTTTVKNILSNCEKTFMVIEPAKKEYRNIELKNNTNVEVYTLGKPEINCLQMNPFYILPGISPQMHIDFLKDLFNASFSFYGPMPYILEKCLQNIYIKKGWNLVLGYHPYLINEKSFNNLFDIDKMNKKYNLSSHKFLFPTMYDLKCEVERYIEKELQYEGEVSGNIKSAIKTRLESLCNGAKGFMFNTNEFANIEKLLNKNTIFELEGLADDSDKAFCVGLLIIFINEYRQVKKEEEGSKELELQHLLVIEEAHRLLKNIGTERISENMGNPKGKAVEHFTNMIAEMRSYGQGVIIAEQIPTKLAPDVIKNSSNKIIHRIVSYDDQEIIANTIGLSREDALYLGMLKTGFAVCHKEGMANPINVKVNYVHDKFISDSKLYGKEPEERKERINLSIIDSGLQDIIDEKSIKLLRTLMMCDTDIVIKSIRKIKEEIENSLISKNIKLIFPTLEELNKILSQKIVESVVKFLENGIFSLNKTVSEELFSKIMESIKYPEEENIAELKKIMEKEYERRLKEKVKEILIQEIMYKITLENIAEIDIISSIKNFFVIITDKDIDEIIEKLKGEIKNGEIY
;
A
#
# COMPACT_ATOMS: atom_id res chain seq x y z
N ASN A 1 -0.31 16.18 46.21
CA ASN A 1 0.82 15.43 46.84
C ASN A 1 1.16 14.23 45.96
N GLU A 2 1.93 14.44 44.89
CA GLU A 2 2.56 13.37 44.14
C GLU A 2 3.58 12.71 45.06
N LYS A 3 3.31 11.47 45.46
CA LYS A 3 4.27 10.63 46.13
C LYS A 3 5.41 10.41 45.18
N GLN A 4 6.59 11.02 45.46
CA GLN A 4 7.79 10.78 44.68
C GLN A 4 8.09 9.27 44.69
N LYS A 5 7.96 8.65 43.52
CA LYS A 5 8.39 7.26 43.29
C LYS A 5 9.93 7.20 43.33
N PHE A 6 10.47 6.09 43.80
CA PHE A 6 11.88 5.79 43.66
C PHE A 6 12.21 5.64 42.18
N ASP A 7 13.16 6.43 41.66
CA ASP A 7 13.64 6.28 40.29
C ASP A 7 15.01 5.60 40.30
N ILE A 8 15.07 4.40 39.72
CA ILE A 8 16.30 3.62 39.61
C ILE A 8 17.18 4.06 38.42
N SER A 9 16.66 4.87 37.49
CA SER A 9 17.37 5.28 36.26
C SER A 9 18.69 6.01 36.53
N PRO A 10 18.81 6.94 37.49
CA PRO A 10 20.09 7.57 37.83
C PRO A 10 21.14 6.57 38.32
N LEU A 11 20.73 5.58 39.15
CA LEU A 11 21.60 4.53 39.63
C LEU A 11 22.14 3.69 38.46
N MET A 12 21.25 3.27 37.55
CA MET A 12 21.63 2.50 36.36
C MET A 12 22.55 3.24 35.42
N ARG A 13 22.38 4.58 35.27
CA ARG A 13 23.30 5.41 34.51
C ARG A 13 24.69 5.49 35.14
N GLY A 14 24.75 5.60 36.48
CA GLY A 14 26.00 5.64 37.22
C GLY A 14 26.76 4.31 37.22
N LEU A 15 26.08 3.20 36.98
CA LEU A 15 26.64 1.85 36.92
C LEU A 15 26.95 1.38 35.49
N ASN A 16 26.97 2.27 34.51
CA ASN A 16 27.22 1.90 33.13
C ASN A 16 28.61 1.24 32.96
N GLY A 17 28.65 0.04 32.38
CA GLY A 17 29.87 -0.73 32.18
C GLY A 17 30.27 -1.62 33.37
N GLU A 18 29.54 -1.58 34.48
CA GLU A 18 29.77 -2.39 35.66
C GLU A 18 28.82 -3.59 35.73
N ASN A 19 29.31 -4.74 36.16
CA ASN A 19 28.48 -5.92 36.46
C ASN A 19 27.90 -5.79 37.84
N TYR A 20 26.60 -5.79 37.96
CA TYR A 20 25.93 -5.76 39.25
C TYR A 20 24.62 -6.54 39.22
N THR A 21 24.21 -6.95 40.42
CA THR A 21 22.88 -7.55 40.64
C THR A 21 22.24 -6.81 41.81
N LEU A 22 21.02 -6.36 41.65
CA LEU A 22 20.20 -5.76 42.66
C LEU A 22 18.94 -6.63 42.85
N LEU A 23 18.73 -7.12 44.07
CA LEU A 23 17.68 -8.08 44.35
C LEU A 23 16.77 -7.58 45.46
N PHE A 24 15.47 -7.46 45.19
CA PHE A 24 14.43 -7.18 46.19
C PHE A 24 13.74 -8.46 46.57
N ILE A 25 13.95 -8.93 47.78
CA ILE A 25 13.32 -10.13 48.27
C ILE A 25 12.22 -9.73 49.27
N ALA A 26 10.98 -9.98 48.88
CA ALA A 26 9.81 -9.67 49.69
C ALA A 26 8.99 -10.93 49.99
N THR A 27 8.81 -11.24 51.25
CA THR A 27 8.03 -12.39 51.70
C THR A 27 6.72 -11.90 52.32
N PRO A 28 5.55 -12.42 51.90
CA PRO A 28 4.26 -11.99 52.47
C PRO A 28 4.18 -12.36 53.97
N VAL A 29 3.60 -11.46 54.75
CA VAL A 29 3.42 -11.64 56.19
C VAL A 29 1.96 -11.92 56.49
N SER A 30 1.69 -12.96 57.31
CA SER A 30 0.32 -13.31 57.72
C SER A 30 -0.31 -12.24 58.60
N GLU A 31 -1.63 -12.07 58.51
CA GLU A 31 -2.39 -11.11 59.30
C GLU A 31 -2.20 -11.26 60.81
N ASN A 32 -2.07 -12.47 61.29
CA ASN A 32 -1.81 -12.77 62.71
C ASN A 32 -0.48 -12.17 63.18
N VAL A 33 0.55 -12.24 62.36
CA VAL A 33 1.88 -11.67 62.66
C VAL A 33 1.82 -10.16 62.66
N VAL A 34 1.11 -9.57 61.67
CA VAL A 34 0.88 -8.11 61.57
C VAL A 34 0.15 -7.59 62.79
N SER A 35 -0.94 -8.24 63.18
CA SER A 35 -1.71 -7.88 64.35
C SER A 35 -0.90 -7.96 65.66
N LYS A 36 -0.12 -9.02 65.83
CA LYS A 36 0.77 -9.18 66.99
C LYS A 36 1.83 -8.10 67.06
N LYS A 37 2.49 -7.77 65.96
CA LYS A 37 3.49 -6.70 65.89
C LYS A 37 2.87 -5.33 66.17
N MET A 38 1.62 -5.09 65.78
CA MET A 38 0.87 -3.89 66.09
C MET A 38 0.54 -3.81 67.61
N GLU A 39 0.12 -4.91 68.22
CA GLU A 39 -0.11 -4.98 69.65
C GLU A 39 1.18 -4.70 70.43
N ASP A 40 2.34 -5.28 70.01
CA ASP A 40 3.63 -5.01 70.66
C ASP A 40 3.99 -3.52 70.55
N LEU A 41 3.71 -2.81 69.47
CA LEU A 41 3.95 -1.40 69.31
C LEU A 41 3.03 -0.55 70.15
N ILE A 42 1.75 -0.91 70.28
CA ILE A 42 0.78 -0.27 71.18
C ILE A 42 1.25 -0.38 72.63
N GLN A 43 1.70 -1.56 73.03
CA GLN A 43 2.23 -1.77 74.36
C GLN A 43 3.48 -0.89 74.64
N ILE A 44 4.37 -0.75 73.66
CA ILE A 44 5.54 0.16 73.77
C ILE A 44 5.07 1.59 73.90
N LYS A 45 4.11 2.07 73.06
CA LYS A 45 3.55 3.38 73.14
C LYS A 45 2.94 3.67 74.51
N ASP A 46 2.14 2.75 75.06
CA ASP A 46 1.50 2.88 76.38
C ASP A 46 2.56 2.96 77.49
N ASN A 47 3.57 2.10 77.45
CA ASN A 47 4.68 2.15 78.39
C ASN A 47 5.47 3.49 78.31
N CYS A 48 5.74 4.01 77.13
CA CYS A 48 6.37 5.29 76.94
C CYS A 48 5.48 6.46 77.41
N PHE A 49 4.19 6.38 77.16
CA PHE A 49 3.20 7.36 77.65
C PHE A 49 3.21 7.41 79.16
N ALA A 50 3.24 6.29 79.85
CA ALA A 50 3.30 6.21 81.32
C ALA A 50 4.53 6.87 81.95
N VAL A 51 5.62 6.93 81.17
CA VAL A 51 6.93 7.52 81.59
C VAL A 51 7.16 8.93 81.07
N SER A 52 6.34 9.39 80.11
CA SER A 52 6.53 10.66 79.35
C SER A 52 6.24 11.91 80.21
N LYS A 53 5.30 11.82 81.20
CA LYS A 53 4.91 12.93 82.04
C LYS A 53 4.99 12.57 83.51
N ARG A 54 5.80 13.26 84.32
CA ARG A 54 5.80 13.17 85.78
C ARG A 54 5.44 14.48 86.40
N ASN A 55 4.39 14.51 87.21
CA ASN A 55 4.12 15.60 88.15
C ASN A 55 4.99 15.44 89.41
N ILE A 56 5.90 16.40 89.65
CA ILE A 56 6.67 16.46 90.85
C ILE A 56 6.02 17.53 91.73
N ALA A 57 5.21 17.14 92.70
CA ALA A 57 4.77 18.00 93.80
C ALA A 57 5.71 17.76 95.00
N ARG A 58 6.50 18.72 95.32
CA ARG A 58 7.33 18.69 96.55
C ARG A 58 6.69 19.54 97.66
N GLN A 59 6.13 18.89 98.62
CA GLN A 59 5.70 19.57 99.87
C GLN A 59 6.80 19.53 100.87
N GLN A 60 7.33 20.73 101.34
CA GLN A 60 8.25 20.81 102.39
C GLN A 60 7.55 20.72 103.76
N GLY A 61 7.72 19.57 104.33
CA GLY A 61 7.47 19.44 105.77
C GLY A 61 8.72 18.95 106.48
N LYS A 62 9.33 19.71 107.38
CA LYS A 62 10.44 19.29 108.19
C LYS A 62 10.10 18.07 109.00
N THR A 63 10.59 16.91 108.69
CA THR A 63 10.85 15.82 109.59
C THR A 63 11.97 14.97 109.04
N ARG A 64 13.03 14.93 109.81
CA ARG A 64 14.14 14.05 109.58
C ARG A 64 13.66 12.62 109.81
N THR A 65 13.72 11.77 108.73
CA THR A 65 13.76 10.30 108.92
C THR A 65 14.47 9.75 107.65
N ASP A 66 15.59 9.13 107.97
CA ASP A 66 16.34 8.35 107.01
C ASP A 66 15.49 7.16 106.56
N THR A 67 15.08 7.11 105.32
CA THR A 67 14.62 5.84 104.70
C THR A 67 15.23 5.67 103.32
N ARG A 68 16.18 4.87 103.22
CA ARG A 68 16.67 4.37 101.95
C ARG A 68 15.55 3.62 101.29
N THR A 69 15.09 4.09 100.13
CA THR A 69 14.08 3.38 99.40
C THR A 69 14.73 2.86 98.08
N GLU A 70 14.76 1.56 97.98
CA GLU A 70 15.14 0.77 96.82
C GLU A 70 14.04 0.90 95.70
N GLY A 71 13.95 2.06 95.11
CA GLY A 71 12.89 2.33 94.12
C GLY A 71 13.41 2.60 92.66
N GLU A 72 14.69 2.70 92.44
CA GLU A 72 15.26 3.25 91.21
C GLU A 72 15.61 2.22 90.17
N SER A 73 15.54 0.90 90.47
CA SER A 73 15.97 -0.08 89.45
C SER A 73 14.90 -0.61 88.47
N LYS A 74 13.63 -0.35 88.78
CA LYS A 74 12.54 -0.81 87.93
C LYS A 74 12.21 0.10 86.75
N ASN A 75 12.42 1.43 86.87
CA ASN A 75 12.05 2.32 85.78
C ASN A 75 13.09 2.41 84.67
N THR A 76 14.38 2.18 84.96
CA THR A 76 15.43 2.06 83.91
C THR A 76 15.33 0.78 83.07
N SER A 77 14.89 -0.30 83.68
CA SER A 77 14.69 -1.56 82.93
C SER A 77 13.53 -1.52 81.96
N HIS A 78 12.44 -0.80 82.28
CA HIS A 78 11.30 -0.66 81.37
C HIS A 78 11.61 0.23 80.14
N THR A 79 12.41 1.27 80.26
CA THR A 79 12.78 2.17 79.21
C THR A 79 13.78 1.47 78.24
N VAL A 80 14.75 0.73 78.75
CA VAL A 80 15.66 -0.04 77.95
C VAL A 80 15.00 -1.26 77.30
N GLY A 81 14.06 -1.88 78.01
CA GLY A 81 13.21 -2.96 77.44
C GLY A 81 12.33 -2.50 76.32
N ALA A 82 11.72 -1.31 76.44
CA ALA A 82 10.92 -0.70 75.40
C ALA A 82 11.75 -0.36 74.14
N TYR A 83 12.99 0.16 74.28
CA TYR A 83 13.88 0.45 73.18
C TYR A 83 14.36 -0.78 72.47
N VAL A 84 14.76 -1.81 73.19
CA VAL A 84 15.15 -3.10 72.64
C VAL A 84 13.98 -3.78 71.92
N GLY A 85 12.75 -3.70 72.47
CA GLY A 85 11.55 -4.18 71.86
C GLY A 85 11.21 -3.49 70.55
N PHE A 86 11.37 -2.17 70.48
CA PHE A 86 11.14 -1.38 69.25
C PHE A 86 12.03 -1.86 68.09
N PHE A 87 13.36 -1.97 68.32
CA PHE A 87 14.27 -2.42 67.26
C PHE A 87 14.00 -3.87 66.83
N ARG A 88 13.58 -4.74 67.69
CA ARG A 88 13.22 -6.13 67.35
C ARG A 88 11.98 -6.24 66.51
N ILE A 89 11.02 -5.33 66.65
CA ILE A 89 9.79 -5.30 65.90
C ILE A 89 10.04 -4.83 64.47
N PHE A 90 10.94 -3.82 64.27
CA PHE A 90 11.29 -3.27 62.95
C PHE A 90 12.41 -4.02 62.23
N GLY A 91 13.01 -5.04 62.82
CA GLY A 91 14.02 -5.90 62.15
C GLY A 91 15.38 -5.23 61.99
N GLY A 92 15.62 -4.09 62.64
CA GLY A 92 16.93 -3.46 62.64
C GLY A 92 17.92 -4.26 63.48
N GLY A 93 18.97 -4.81 62.85
CA GLY A 93 20.08 -5.47 63.60
C GLY A 93 20.72 -4.54 64.60
N ILE A 94 20.74 -4.93 65.82
CA ILE A 94 21.39 -4.18 66.89
C ILE A 94 22.87 -4.46 66.84
N SER A 95 23.69 -3.41 66.59
CA SER A 95 25.10 -3.46 66.95
C SER A 95 25.17 -3.35 68.48
N TYR A 96 25.68 -4.36 69.10
CA TYR A 96 25.81 -4.55 70.58
C TYR A 96 26.86 -3.61 71.22
N SER A 97 27.13 -2.47 70.73
CA SER A 97 28.09 -1.52 71.22
C SER A 97 27.54 -0.14 71.55
N TYR A 98 26.38 -0.07 72.21
CA TYR A 98 25.94 1.20 72.70
C TYR A 98 26.13 1.25 74.22
N ASN A 99 27.08 2.05 74.52
CA ASN A 99 27.63 2.36 75.79
C ASN A 99 26.69 2.41 77.03
N ARG A 100 26.97 1.54 77.93
CA ARG A 100 26.51 1.50 79.36
C ARG A 100 26.92 2.75 80.18
N SER A 101 27.60 3.74 79.53
CA SER A 101 28.17 4.87 80.24
C SER A 101 27.32 6.17 80.30
N LYS A 102 26.27 6.30 79.58
CA LYS A 102 25.42 7.54 79.54
C LYS A 102 24.22 7.53 80.49
N GLY A 103 23.84 6.41 81.08
CA GLY A 103 22.72 6.39 82.05
C GLY A 103 23.02 6.90 83.49
N LYS A 104 24.31 7.03 83.80
CA LYS A 104 24.69 7.48 85.16
C LYS A 104 24.76 8.99 85.36
N ASN A 105 25.03 9.76 84.33
CA ASN A 105 25.19 11.21 84.50
C ASN A 105 23.93 12.04 84.46
N TRP A 106 22.82 11.40 84.28
CA TRP A 106 21.53 12.17 84.19
C TRP A 106 20.77 12.28 85.55
N SER A 107 20.91 11.30 86.40
CA SER A 107 20.32 11.32 87.77
C SER A 107 20.97 12.31 88.68
N ASP A 108 22.27 12.56 88.48
CA ASP A 108 23.01 13.46 89.42
C ASP A 108 22.88 14.96 89.11
N SER A 109 22.50 15.30 87.79
CA SER A 109 22.31 16.72 87.45
C SER A 109 21.00 17.33 87.88
N VAL A 110 19.99 16.50 88.11
CA VAL A 110 18.66 16.98 88.58
C VAL A 110 18.64 17.19 90.09
N SER A 111 19.48 16.53 90.88
CA SER A 111 19.45 16.66 92.35
C SER A 111 20.13 17.93 92.91
N ASN A 112 20.97 18.61 92.16
CA ASN A 112 21.74 19.78 92.69
C ASN A 112 21.13 21.16 92.38
N ALA A 113 20.00 21.24 91.72
CA ALA A 113 19.40 22.51 91.29
C ALA A 113 18.23 23.03 92.20
N ILE A 114 17.93 22.37 93.30
CA ILE A 114 16.79 22.81 94.16
C ILE A 114 17.24 22.95 95.63
N SER A 115 17.82 24.06 95.88
CA SER A 115 17.85 24.62 97.23
C SER A 115 17.41 26.08 97.20
N ASN A 116 16.14 26.35 97.26
CA ASN A 116 15.45 27.52 97.89
C ASN A 116 13.96 27.43 97.71
N ASN A 117 13.32 27.81 98.77
CA ASN A 117 11.89 27.73 98.96
C ASN A 117 11.04 28.34 97.84
N GLU A 118 10.41 27.53 97.06
CA GLU A 118 9.18 27.80 96.36
C GLU A 118 8.54 26.48 95.96
N THR A 119 7.23 26.34 96.09
CA THR A 119 6.48 25.15 95.59
C THR A 119 6.39 25.29 94.10
N ILE A 120 7.32 24.63 93.42
CA ILE A 120 7.27 24.61 91.98
C ILE A 120 6.63 23.27 91.60
N SER A 121 5.38 23.31 91.15
CA SER A 121 4.76 22.17 90.45
C SER A 121 5.13 22.32 88.98
N GLY A 122 6.00 21.49 88.50
CA GLY A 122 6.43 21.48 87.07
C GLY A 122 6.22 20.10 86.48
N ASP A 123 5.61 20.06 85.33
CA ASP A 123 5.56 18.85 84.52
C ASP A 123 6.95 18.65 83.88
N VAL A 124 7.66 17.66 84.30
CA VAL A 124 8.89 17.24 83.62
C VAL A 124 8.54 16.27 82.54
N GLN A 125 8.84 16.66 81.32
CA GLN A 125 8.65 15.80 80.11
C GLN A 125 9.91 15.01 79.77
N ASN A 126 9.74 13.70 79.61
CA ASN A 126 10.82 12.87 79.12
C ASN A 126 10.84 12.91 77.61
N SER A 127 11.72 13.73 77.03
CA SER A 127 11.86 13.90 75.58
C SER A 127 12.14 12.61 74.81
N PHE A 128 12.89 11.67 75.38
CA PHE A 128 13.24 10.41 74.85
C PHE A 128 11.99 9.48 74.75
N ALA A 129 11.15 9.49 75.83
CA ALA A 129 9.90 8.71 75.80
C ALA A 129 8.90 9.30 74.78
N LEU A 130 8.88 10.63 74.63
CA LEU A 130 8.02 11.29 73.64
C LEU A 130 8.46 10.93 72.19
N GLU A 131 9.76 10.94 71.95
CA GLU A 131 10.32 10.55 70.66
C GLU A 131 10.05 9.07 70.34
N LEU A 132 10.18 8.16 71.27
CA LEU A 132 9.82 6.76 71.12
C LEU A 132 8.32 6.56 70.87
N MET A 133 7.47 7.39 71.54
CA MET A 133 6.03 7.36 71.26
C MET A 133 5.71 7.74 69.81
N GLU A 134 6.36 8.78 69.27
CA GLU A 134 6.19 9.18 67.85
C GLU A 134 6.62 8.08 66.88
N TYR A 135 7.76 7.43 67.14
CA TYR A 135 8.18 6.28 66.35
C TYR A 135 7.22 5.08 66.45
N ALA A 136 6.72 4.78 67.65
CA ALA A 136 5.74 3.72 67.82
C ALA A 136 4.43 4.02 67.06
N GLU A 137 3.99 5.28 67.09
CA GLU A 137 2.79 5.73 66.37
C GLU A 137 2.90 5.62 64.87
N GLU A 138 4.02 6.05 64.29
CA GLU A 138 4.31 5.85 62.87
C GLU A 138 4.35 4.37 62.51
N GLY A 139 4.91 3.52 63.37
CA GLY A 139 4.93 2.09 63.20
C GLY A 139 3.52 1.46 63.22
N ILE A 140 2.68 1.90 64.15
CA ILE A 140 1.27 1.45 64.23
C ILE A 140 0.51 1.84 62.94
N GLU A 141 0.68 3.05 62.45
CA GLU A 141 0.05 3.52 61.19
C GLU A 141 0.52 2.67 60.02
N ARG A 142 1.81 2.36 59.91
CA ARG A 142 2.36 1.48 58.88
C ARG A 142 1.75 0.10 58.92
N PHE A 143 1.68 -0.54 60.13
CA PHE A 143 1.07 -1.84 60.25
C PHE A 143 -0.45 -1.85 60.03
N LYS A 144 -1.17 -0.77 60.39
CA LYS A 144 -2.58 -0.56 60.01
C LYS A 144 -2.76 -0.56 58.49
N LEU A 145 -1.92 0.23 57.78
CA LEU A 145 -1.92 0.26 56.31
C LEU A 145 -1.60 -1.11 55.76
N GLY A 146 -0.59 -1.79 56.32
CA GLY A 146 -0.18 -3.14 55.92
C GLY A 146 -1.27 -4.19 56.12
N LYS A 147 -2.12 -4.04 57.17
CA LYS A 147 -3.28 -4.90 57.41
C LYS A 147 -4.34 -4.72 56.29
N THR A 148 -4.47 -3.53 55.74
CA THR A 148 -5.45 -3.21 54.69
C THR A 148 -4.96 -3.63 53.29
N CYS A 149 -3.70 -3.34 52.95
CA CYS A 149 -3.14 -3.53 51.59
C CYS A 149 -2.13 -4.67 51.47
N GLY A 150 -1.82 -5.35 52.59
CA GLY A 150 -0.80 -6.40 52.65
C GLY A 150 0.53 -5.90 53.21
N MET A 151 1.23 -6.77 53.98
CA MET A 151 2.54 -6.49 54.60
C MET A 151 3.56 -7.52 54.14
N TRP A 152 4.78 -7.03 53.92
CA TRP A 152 5.87 -7.81 53.40
C TRP A 152 7.11 -7.67 54.28
N LYS A 153 7.79 -8.79 54.48
CA LYS A 153 9.11 -8.80 55.08
C LYS A 153 10.13 -8.68 53.96
N THR A 154 10.81 -7.54 53.85
CA THR A 154 11.60 -7.16 52.68
C THR A 154 13.08 -7.04 53.03
N VAL A 155 13.92 -7.59 52.16
CA VAL A 155 15.38 -7.43 52.18
C VAL A 155 15.84 -6.96 50.81
N ILE A 156 16.68 -5.95 50.76
CA ILE A 156 17.33 -5.51 49.54
C ILE A 156 18.78 -5.96 49.57
N THR A 157 19.18 -6.77 48.60
CA THR A 157 20.55 -7.22 48.46
C THR A 157 21.15 -6.77 47.18
N TYR A 158 22.42 -6.45 47.14
CA TYR A 158 23.15 -6.05 45.95
C TYR A 158 24.51 -6.75 45.93
N SER A 159 25.01 -7.04 44.70
CA SER A 159 26.33 -7.58 44.48
C SER A 159 26.97 -6.96 43.24
N SER A 160 28.26 -6.80 43.25
CA SER A 160 29.07 -6.39 42.11
C SER A 160 30.52 -6.81 42.31
N ASP A 161 31.19 -7.07 41.18
CA ASP A 161 32.62 -7.35 41.21
C ASP A 161 33.45 -6.09 41.55
N SER A 162 32.90 -4.92 41.23
CA SER A 162 33.52 -3.61 41.45
C SER A 162 33.18 -3.02 42.81
N LYS A 163 34.25 -2.65 43.60
CA LYS A 163 34.06 -1.92 44.85
C LYS A 163 33.40 -0.54 44.65
N LEU A 164 33.70 0.09 43.52
CA LEU A 164 33.09 1.38 43.15
C LEU A 164 31.59 1.24 42.98
N ALA A 165 31.19 0.21 42.20
CA ALA A 165 29.76 -0.07 41.95
C ALA A 165 29.03 -0.40 43.25
N ARG A 166 29.63 -1.21 44.15
CA ARG A 166 29.00 -1.50 45.44
C ARG A 166 28.79 -0.24 46.30
N ASN A 167 29.78 0.67 46.34
CA ASN A 167 29.64 1.94 47.06
C ASN A 167 28.61 2.88 46.45
N LEU A 168 28.52 2.92 45.09
CA LEU A 168 27.49 3.69 44.36
C LEU A 168 26.09 3.16 44.66
N ILE A 169 25.91 1.86 44.60
CA ILE A 169 24.61 1.22 44.90
C ILE A 169 24.24 1.53 46.36
N GLN A 170 25.17 1.35 47.32
CA GLN A 170 24.93 1.61 48.74
C GLN A 170 24.52 3.08 48.98
N SER A 171 25.27 4.03 48.47
CA SER A 171 25.00 5.45 48.65
C SER A 171 23.70 5.91 48.00
N SER A 172 23.45 5.50 46.75
CA SER A 172 22.25 5.86 46.03
C SER A 172 20.99 5.28 46.66
N LEU A 173 20.98 3.99 46.99
CA LEU A 173 19.86 3.38 47.66
C LEU A 173 19.59 3.99 49.04
N SER A 174 20.64 4.22 49.82
CA SER A 174 20.49 4.86 51.12
C SER A 174 19.97 6.31 51.04
N GLY A 175 20.41 7.07 50.01
CA GLY A 175 19.97 8.44 49.78
C GLY A 175 18.51 8.53 49.30
N GLU A 176 18.10 7.63 48.43
CA GLU A 176 16.72 7.57 47.90
C GLU A 176 15.71 7.05 48.94
N ILE A 177 16.11 6.10 49.80
CA ILE A 177 15.26 5.55 50.85
C ILE A 177 15.13 6.51 52.03
N ALA A 178 16.19 7.24 52.36
CA ALA A 178 16.22 8.27 53.44
C ALA A 178 15.68 9.59 52.97
N LYS A 179 14.38 9.73 52.75
CA LYS A 179 13.80 11.04 52.40
C LYS A 179 13.82 12.05 53.52
N PRO A 180 14.04 13.36 53.23
CA PRO A 180 14.31 14.37 54.24
C PRO A 180 13.19 14.67 55.28
N ASN A 181 11.98 14.17 55.03
CA ASN A 181 10.83 14.37 55.94
C ASN A 181 10.40 13.10 56.68
N SER A 182 11.23 12.04 56.66
CA SER A 182 10.92 10.80 57.37
C SER A 182 11.46 10.93 58.83
N LYS A 183 10.55 10.74 59.81
CA LYS A 183 10.94 10.58 61.20
C LYS A 183 11.51 9.21 61.53
N LEU A 184 11.52 8.31 60.53
CA LEU A 184 12.00 6.98 60.64
C LEU A 184 13.54 6.94 60.72
N LEU A 185 14.08 5.93 61.34
CA LEU A 185 15.51 5.69 61.42
C LEU A 185 16.10 5.46 60.01
N PRO A 186 17.32 5.99 59.74
CA PRO A 186 17.93 5.84 58.43
C PRO A 186 18.15 4.35 58.10
N ALA A 187 18.05 4.05 56.79
CA ALA A 187 18.33 2.70 56.34
C ALA A 187 19.79 2.30 56.65
N LYS A 188 19.99 1.14 57.26
CA LYS A 188 21.32 0.59 57.53
C LYS A 188 21.72 -0.34 56.44
N SER A 189 22.90 -0.15 55.90
CA SER A 189 23.52 -1.03 54.92
C SER A 189 24.77 -1.69 55.45
N PHE A 190 24.96 -2.93 55.02
CA PHE A 190 26.12 -3.72 55.34
C PHE A 190 26.75 -4.19 54.05
N SER A 191 28.07 -4.05 53.94
CA SER A 191 28.81 -4.62 52.80
C SER A 191 29.88 -5.60 53.31
N SER A 192 30.03 -6.72 52.64
CA SER A 192 31.08 -7.70 52.92
C SER A 192 31.68 -8.15 51.60
N ASP A 193 32.96 -8.44 51.62
CA ASP A 193 33.65 -9.05 50.48
C ASP A 193 33.46 -10.59 50.44
N ASN A 194 32.84 -11.13 51.45
CA ASN A 194 32.54 -12.59 51.58
C ASN A 194 31.06 -12.84 51.26
N ILE A 195 30.79 -13.52 50.15
CA ILE A 195 29.43 -13.87 49.68
C ILE A 195 28.70 -14.75 50.71
N SER A 196 29.41 -15.60 51.43
CA SER A 196 28.80 -16.51 52.42
C SER A 196 28.26 -15.75 53.64
N GLU A 197 28.75 -14.55 53.94
CA GLU A 197 28.29 -13.71 55.04
C GLU A 197 27.05 -12.87 54.65
N THR A 198 26.86 -12.60 53.37
CA THR A 198 25.77 -11.76 52.86
C THR A 198 24.53 -12.54 52.41
N LEU A 199 24.69 -13.79 51.98
CA LEU A 199 23.59 -14.68 51.62
C LEU A 199 23.00 -15.38 52.87
N LEU A 200 22.46 -14.62 53.81
CA LEU A 200 21.70 -15.12 54.94
C LEU A 200 20.30 -15.63 54.49
N ILE A 201 20.27 -16.70 53.73
CA ILE A 201 19.08 -17.53 53.58
C ILE A 201 19.37 -18.88 54.26
N PRO A 202 19.07 -19.03 55.53
CA PRO A 202 19.30 -20.29 56.22
C PRO A 202 18.33 -21.33 55.67
N LYS A 203 18.83 -22.37 55.05
CA LYS A 203 18.05 -23.56 54.76
C LYS A 203 17.82 -24.33 56.05
N GLY A 204 16.55 -24.45 56.49
CA GLY A 204 16.13 -25.38 57.51
C GLY A 204 15.93 -24.84 58.93
N MET A 205 15.81 -23.55 59.13
CA MET A 205 15.45 -22.94 60.42
C MET A 205 13.92 -22.88 60.59
N THR A 206 13.45 -23.06 61.82
CA THR A 206 12.05 -22.87 62.18
C THR A 206 11.65 -21.38 62.19
N ASP A 207 10.37 -21.08 62.06
CA ASP A 207 9.85 -19.68 61.97
C ASP A 207 10.29 -18.74 63.11
N LYS A 208 10.66 -19.30 64.28
CA LYS A 208 11.16 -18.52 65.41
C LYS A 208 12.65 -18.14 65.31
N GLU A 209 13.44 -18.90 64.50
CA GLU A 209 14.89 -18.71 64.34
C GLU A 209 15.21 -17.87 63.10
N MET A 210 14.25 -17.63 62.26
CA MET A 210 14.38 -16.96 60.96
C MET A 210 14.11 -15.44 60.97
N GLU A 211 14.28 -14.74 62.08
CA GLU A 211 14.26 -13.28 61.97
C GLU A 211 15.57 -12.77 61.36
N ASN A 212 15.59 -12.67 60.03
CA ASN A 212 16.71 -12.04 59.35
C ASN A 212 16.84 -10.59 59.92
N PRO A 213 17.93 -10.27 60.61
CA PRO A 213 18.11 -8.97 61.25
C PRO A 213 18.18 -7.77 60.26
N LEU A 214 18.35 -8.06 58.96
CA LEU A 214 18.37 -7.10 57.87
C LEU A 214 16.99 -6.89 57.24
N ALA A 215 16.03 -7.74 57.59
CA ALA A 215 14.70 -7.62 57.01
C ALA A 215 13.86 -6.54 57.70
N THR A 216 13.19 -5.72 56.91
CA THR A 216 12.25 -4.71 57.37
C THR A 216 10.83 -5.04 56.92
N TYR A 217 9.85 -4.55 57.67
CA TYR A 217 8.44 -4.73 57.29
C TYR A 217 8.00 -3.49 56.48
N LEU A 218 7.51 -3.75 55.25
CA LEU A 218 6.96 -2.75 54.36
C LEU A 218 5.53 -3.12 54.00
N SER A 219 4.64 -2.11 53.94
CA SER A 219 3.34 -2.30 53.36
C SER A 219 3.44 -2.46 51.85
N SER A 220 2.41 -3.04 51.20
CA SER A 220 2.37 -3.14 49.74
C SER A 220 2.48 -1.77 49.05
N ALA A 221 1.92 -0.72 49.66
CA ALA A 221 2.03 0.63 49.18
C ALA A 221 3.47 1.17 49.20
N GLU A 222 4.22 0.89 50.27
CA GLU A 222 5.65 1.27 50.40
C GLU A 222 6.53 0.43 49.46
N LEU A 223 6.26 -0.87 49.37
CA LEU A 223 7.01 -1.77 48.48
C LEU A 223 6.86 -1.39 47.03
N SER A 224 5.63 -0.96 46.60
CA SER A 224 5.37 -0.52 45.25
C SER A 224 6.08 0.78 44.88
N LEU A 225 6.49 1.60 45.85
CA LEU A 225 7.28 2.80 45.63
C LEU A 225 8.77 2.50 45.41
N ILE A 226 9.27 1.41 45.99
CA ILE A 226 10.68 1.01 45.95
C ILE A 226 10.94 0.07 44.76
N CYS A 227 10.05 -0.87 44.50
CA CYS A 227 10.15 -1.83 43.43
C CYS A 227 9.57 -1.22 42.12
N THR A 228 10.21 -0.19 41.57
CA THR A 228 9.81 0.45 40.30
C THR A 228 10.75 0.04 39.19
N LEU A 229 10.22 -0.01 37.96
CA LEU A 229 11.03 -0.12 36.78
C LEU A 229 11.66 1.22 36.44
N PRO A 230 12.78 1.25 35.70
CA PRO A 230 13.37 2.50 35.20
C PRO A 230 12.33 3.32 34.41
N THR A 231 12.33 4.64 34.66
CA THR A 231 11.41 5.56 33.95
C THR A 231 12.02 6.16 32.70
N ASP A 232 13.37 6.07 32.58
CA ASP A 232 14.12 6.58 31.45
C ASP A 232 15.01 5.47 30.85
N SER A 233 15.33 5.61 29.57
CA SER A 233 16.32 4.77 28.90
C SER A 233 17.71 5.02 29.46
N THR A 234 18.46 3.95 29.67
CA THR A 234 19.87 3.98 30.09
C THR A 234 20.73 3.24 29.07
N PRO A 235 22.06 3.39 29.05
CA PRO A 235 22.90 2.68 28.07
C PRO A 235 22.72 1.17 28.01
N ASN A 236 22.32 0.54 29.11
CA ASN A 236 22.13 -0.91 29.24
C ASN A 236 20.65 -1.33 29.27
N PHE A 237 19.73 -0.39 29.17
CA PHE A 237 18.30 -0.62 29.25
C PHE A 237 17.56 0.40 28.40
N GLU A 238 16.95 -0.05 27.31
CA GLU A 238 16.11 0.79 26.45
C GLU A 238 14.66 0.69 26.87
N LEU A 239 14.07 1.81 27.23
CA LEU A 239 12.64 1.90 27.51
C LEU A 239 11.90 1.96 26.20
N ILE A 240 11.37 0.85 25.75
CA ILE A 240 10.49 0.81 24.58
C ILE A 240 9.06 0.99 25.07
N ASN A 241 8.51 2.16 24.80
CA ASN A 241 7.09 2.38 25.03
C ASN A 241 6.32 1.53 24.02
N GLN A 242 5.88 0.35 24.36
CA GLN A 242 5.05 -0.49 23.49
C GLN A 242 3.60 -0.09 23.66
N ARG A 243 2.99 0.24 22.51
CA ARG A 243 1.55 0.47 22.48
C ARG A 243 0.80 -0.87 22.61
N GLN A 244 -0.26 -0.86 23.37
CA GLN A 244 -1.22 -1.96 23.34
C GLN A 244 -2.13 -1.81 22.11
N TYR A 245 -1.91 -2.66 21.11
CA TYR A 245 -2.83 -2.80 19.99
C TYR A 245 -4.09 -3.54 20.43
N SER A 246 -5.17 -3.37 19.67
CA SER A 246 -6.39 -4.13 19.93
C SER A 246 -6.13 -5.64 19.77
N LEU A 247 -6.70 -6.43 20.67
CA LEU A 247 -6.76 -7.89 20.55
C LEU A 247 -8.15 -8.36 20.07
N ARG A 248 -9.09 -7.41 19.84
CA ARG A 248 -10.42 -7.74 19.34
C ARG A 248 -10.37 -7.93 17.83
N LEU A 249 -10.49 -9.16 17.40
CA LEU A 249 -10.62 -9.50 15.99
C LEU A 249 -12.03 -9.14 15.49
N PRO A 250 -12.17 -8.60 14.28
CA PRO A 250 -13.47 -8.42 13.66
C PRO A 250 -14.06 -9.77 13.28
N ASP A 251 -15.39 -9.86 13.29
CA ASP A 251 -16.10 -11.04 12.80
C ASP A 251 -15.84 -11.19 11.30
N SER A 252 -15.52 -12.39 10.87
CA SER A 252 -15.25 -12.71 9.47
C SER A 252 -16.20 -13.84 9.05
N ASN A 253 -17.19 -13.50 8.23
CA ASN A 253 -18.14 -14.47 7.65
C ASN A 253 -17.70 -14.84 6.23
N GLY A 254 -17.71 -16.12 5.87
CA GLY A 254 -17.34 -16.59 4.54
C GLY A 254 -15.92 -17.15 4.46
N GLU A 255 -15.45 -17.35 3.22
CA GLU A 255 -14.08 -17.80 2.97
C GLU A 255 -13.07 -16.76 3.40
N THR A 256 -12.08 -17.21 4.16
CA THR A 256 -11.10 -16.32 4.78
C THR A 256 -9.67 -16.67 4.39
N ILE A 257 -8.90 -15.63 4.11
CA ILE A 257 -7.46 -15.70 3.88
C ILE A 257 -6.75 -15.30 5.16
N GLU A 258 -5.95 -16.19 5.73
CA GLU A 258 -5.16 -15.90 6.92
C GLU A 258 -3.92 -15.07 6.55
N ILE A 259 -3.86 -13.85 7.05
CA ILE A 259 -2.72 -12.94 6.85
C ILE A 259 -1.58 -13.31 7.78
N GLY A 260 -1.90 -13.61 9.05
CA GLY A 260 -0.91 -14.00 10.04
C GLY A 260 -1.47 -14.08 11.44
N LYS A 261 -0.59 -14.37 12.40
CA LYS A 261 -0.90 -14.50 13.82
C LYS A 261 -0.89 -13.14 14.52
N VAL A 262 -1.85 -12.91 15.40
CA VAL A 262 -1.89 -11.70 16.24
C VAL A 262 -0.69 -11.70 17.19
N SER A 263 -0.10 -10.54 17.37
CA SER A 263 1.03 -10.35 18.29
C SER A 263 0.69 -9.30 19.33
N ASP A 264 0.93 -9.63 20.58
CA ASP A 264 0.89 -8.70 21.71
C ASP A 264 2.30 -8.52 22.26
N ASN A 265 2.78 -7.28 22.27
CA ASN A 265 4.11 -6.92 22.78
C ASN A 265 5.26 -7.80 22.25
N GLY A 266 5.18 -8.20 20.96
CA GLY A 266 6.17 -9.07 20.33
C GLY A 266 5.98 -10.56 20.60
N ASN A 267 5.04 -10.95 21.46
CA ASN A 267 4.65 -12.33 21.68
C ASN A 267 3.53 -12.73 20.73
N ILE A 268 3.70 -13.85 20.06
CA ILE A 268 2.70 -14.38 19.12
C ILE A 268 1.62 -15.13 19.91
N ILE A 269 0.37 -14.82 19.60
CA ILE A 269 -0.79 -15.51 20.20
C ILE A 269 -1.27 -16.57 19.19
N ASP A 270 -0.91 -17.82 19.43
CA ASP A 270 -1.11 -18.94 18.49
C ASP A 270 -2.59 -19.17 18.11
N ASN A 271 -3.50 -18.89 19.03
CA ASN A 271 -4.94 -19.11 18.84
C ASN A 271 -5.66 -17.94 18.15
N MET A 272 -4.96 -16.86 17.82
CA MET A 272 -5.55 -15.67 17.23
C MET A 272 -4.89 -15.34 15.88
N SER A 273 -5.68 -15.40 14.81
CA SER A 273 -5.22 -15.08 13.46
C SER A 273 -6.01 -13.90 12.89
N PHE A 274 -5.30 -12.95 12.28
CA PHE A 274 -5.93 -11.90 11.49
C PHE A 274 -6.25 -12.44 10.10
N LYS A 275 -7.51 -12.30 9.71
CA LYS A 275 -8.04 -12.86 8.46
C LYS A 275 -8.76 -11.79 7.65
N MET A 276 -8.70 -11.93 6.33
CA MET A 276 -9.44 -11.11 5.37
C MET A 276 -10.37 -11.99 4.55
N THR A 277 -11.53 -11.47 4.19
CA THR A 277 -12.48 -12.13 3.29
C THR A 277 -12.28 -11.65 1.85
N GLU A 278 -12.90 -12.30 0.87
CA GLU A 278 -12.96 -11.80 -0.51
C GLU A 278 -13.65 -10.43 -0.59
N ASP A 279 -14.67 -10.17 0.24
CA ASP A 279 -15.30 -8.86 0.33
C ASP A 279 -14.34 -7.78 0.84
N ASP A 280 -13.50 -8.11 1.84
CA ASP A 280 -12.44 -7.21 2.28
C ASP A 280 -11.49 -6.88 1.12
N LEU A 281 -11.05 -7.87 0.33
CA LEU A 281 -10.15 -7.67 -0.80
C LEU A 281 -10.78 -6.85 -1.93
N ASN A 282 -12.10 -6.99 -2.15
CA ASN A 282 -12.83 -6.18 -3.13
C ASN A 282 -12.85 -4.68 -2.76
N LYS A 283 -12.75 -4.35 -1.45
CA LYS A 283 -12.71 -2.98 -0.92
C LYS A 283 -11.33 -2.32 -0.98
N HIS A 284 -10.45 -2.82 -1.78
CA HIS A 284 -9.06 -2.43 -1.97
C HIS A 284 -8.19 -2.51 -0.71
N THR A 285 -6.94 -2.82 -0.92
CA THR A 285 -5.95 -3.03 0.15
C THR A 285 -4.70 -2.18 -0.11
N PHE A 286 -4.28 -1.44 0.88
CA PHE A 286 -3.03 -0.70 0.86
C PHE A 286 -1.99 -1.40 1.72
N VAL A 287 -0.85 -1.75 1.14
CA VAL A 287 0.29 -2.41 1.80
C VAL A 287 1.49 -1.49 1.72
N CYS A 288 2.01 -1.04 2.85
CA CYS A 288 3.18 -0.15 2.80
C CYS A 288 4.27 -0.55 3.81
N GLY A 289 5.47 0.00 3.59
CA GLY A 289 6.64 -0.18 4.43
C GLY A 289 7.95 -0.10 3.65
N ILE A 290 9.06 0.06 4.35
CA ILE A 290 10.39 0.14 3.72
C ILE A 290 10.80 -1.16 3.03
N THR A 291 11.86 -1.10 2.22
CA THR A 291 12.45 -2.30 1.59
C THR A 291 12.87 -3.33 2.64
N GLY A 292 12.55 -4.61 2.40
CA GLY A 292 12.87 -5.72 3.30
C GLY A 292 12.01 -5.80 4.55
N SER A 293 10.96 -5.00 4.72
CA SER A 293 10.05 -5.08 5.87
C SER A 293 9.04 -6.22 5.81
N GLY A 294 8.74 -6.77 4.62
CA GLY A 294 7.81 -7.88 4.42
C GLY A 294 6.63 -7.61 3.48
N LYS A 295 6.57 -6.45 2.80
CA LYS A 295 5.48 -6.10 1.86
C LYS A 295 5.19 -7.18 0.83
N THR A 296 6.22 -7.55 0.03
CA THR A 296 6.08 -8.55 -1.03
C THR A 296 5.63 -9.91 -0.48
N THR A 297 6.13 -10.30 0.72
CA THR A 297 5.70 -11.51 1.40
C THR A 297 4.22 -11.45 1.75
N THR A 298 3.73 -10.32 2.25
CA THR A 298 2.31 -10.12 2.57
C THR A 298 1.44 -10.23 1.31
N VAL A 299 1.81 -9.55 0.22
CA VAL A 299 1.06 -9.63 -1.04
C VAL A 299 1.08 -11.06 -1.59
N LYS A 300 2.24 -11.73 -1.61
CA LYS A 300 2.34 -13.14 -2.00
C LYS A 300 1.46 -14.05 -1.14
N ASN A 301 1.41 -13.82 0.18
CA ASN A 301 0.54 -14.58 1.07
C ASN A 301 -0.94 -14.41 0.70
N ILE A 302 -1.38 -13.20 0.39
CA ILE A 302 -2.75 -12.94 -0.08
C ILE A 302 -3.00 -13.69 -1.39
N LEU A 303 -2.14 -13.51 -2.40
CA LEU A 303 -2.30 -14.10 -3.73
C LEU A 303 -2.25 -15.63 -3.71
N SER A 304 -1.38 -16.23 -2.89
CA SER A 304 -1.24 -17.69 -2.79
C SER A 304 -2.45 -18.36 -2.15
N ASN A 305 -3.18 -17.63 -1.31
CA ASN A 305 -4.32 -18.15 -0.55
C ASN A 305 -5.67 -17.70 -1.12
N CYS A 306 -5.70 -16.78 -2.09
CA CYS A 306 -6.90 -16.35 -2.77
C CYS A 306 -7.21 -17.28 -3.94
N GLU A 307 -8.49 -17.67 -4.12
CA GLU A 307 -8.90 -18.54 -5.22
C GLU A 307 -9.11 -17.78 -6.53
N LYS A 308 -9.24 -16.45 -6.47
CA LYS A 308 -9.44 -15.62 -7.67
C LYS A 308 -8.13 -15.44 -8.43
N THR A 309 -8.26 -15.26 -9.74
CA THR A 309 -7.12 -14.90 -10.58
C THR A 309 -6.58 -13.51 -10.25
N PHE A 310 -5.32 -13.29 -10.59
CA PHE A 310 -4.69 -12.02 -10.28
C PHE A 310 -3.78 -11.53 -11.41
N MET A 311 -3.56 -10.22 -11.41
CA MET A 311 -2.55 -9.55 -12.23
C MET A 311 -1.63 -8.74 -11.33
N VAL A 312 -0.32 -8.95 -11.44
CA VAL A 312 0.68 -8.15 -10.73
C VAL A 312 1.43 -7.27 -11.72
N ILE A 313 1.51 -5.97 -11.43
CA ILE A 313 2.34 -5.02 -12.16
C ILE A 313 3.54 -4.66 -11.30
N GLU A 314 4.73 -5.11 -11.70
CA GLU A 314 5.99 -5.01 -10.97
C GLU A 314 7.00 -4.10 -11.71
N PRO A 315 7.15 -2.80 -11.32
CA PRO A 315 7.93 -1.84 -12.07
C PRO A 315 9.45 -1.99 -11.98
N ALA A 316 9.99 -2.58 -10.90
CA ALA A 316 11.42 -2.49 -10.60
C ALA A 316 12.11 -3.81 -10.28
N LYS A 317 11.38 -4.87 -9.94
CA LYS A 317 11.91 -6.12 -9.44
C LYS A 317 11.27 -7.31 -10.13
N LYS A 318 11.72 -8.54 -9.81
CA LYS A 318 11.18 -9.81 -10.31
C LYS A 318 10.89 -10.75 -9.15
N GLU A 319 10.18 -10.24 -8.15
CA GLU A 319 9.95 -10.97 -6.92
C GLU A 319 8.76 -11.93 -7.01
N TYR A 320 7.75 -11.63 -7.85
CA TYR A 320 6.51 -12.40 -7.91
C TYR A 320 6.57 -13.64 -8.81
N ARG A 321 7.52 -13.74 -9.75
CA ARG A 321 7.62 -14.86 -10.70
C ARG A 321 7.74 -16.25 -10.06
N ASN A 322 8.25 -16.30 -8.83
CA ASN A 322 8.48 -17.53 -8.06
C ASN A 322 7.40 -17.82 -7.02
N ILE A 323 6.23 -17.18 -7.13
CA ILE A 323 5.13 -17.39 -6.19
C ILE A 323 4.62 -18.83 -6.25
N GLU A 324 4.48 -19.48 -5.11
CA GLU A 324 3.85 -20.79 -4.99
C GLU A 324 2.36 -20.63 -4.75
N LEU A 325 1.53 -21.17 -5.65
CA LEU A 325 0.08 -21.12 -5.56
C LEU A 325 -0.46 -22.45 -5.04
N LYS A 326 -1.41 -22.41 -4.10
CA LYS A 326 -2.03 -23.60 -3.51
C LYS A 326 -2.66 -24.53 -4.55
N ASN A 327 -3.25 -23.99 -5.60
CA ASN A 327 -3.99 -24.74 -6.62
C ASN A 327 -3.09 -25.28 -7.75
N ASN A 328 -1.77 -25.22 -7.62
CA ASN A 328 -0.82 -25.61 -8.67
C ASN A 328 -1.10 -24.96 -10.04
N THR A 329 -1.80 -23.83 -10.07
CA THR A 329 -2.05 -23.07 -11.31
C THR A 329 -0.76 -22.40 -11.77
N ASN A 330 -0.57 -22.34 -13.08
CA ASN A 330 0.59 -21.68 -13.65
C ASN A 330 0.42 -20.16 -13.66
N VAL A 331 1.53 -19.46 -13.48
CA VAL A 331 1.62 -18.01 -13.64
C VAL A 331 2.23 -17.71 -15.00
N GLU A 332 1.64 -16.79 -15.75
CA GLU A 332 2.15 -16.31 -17.04
C GLU A 332 2.87 -14.98 -16.82
N VAL A 333 4.15 -14.92 -17.22
CA VAL A 333 5.00 -13.74 -17.00
C VAL A 333 5.24 -13.00 -18.30
N TYR A 334 4.99 -11.71 -18.31
CA TYR A 334 5.26 -10.78 -19.41
C TYR A 334 6.36 -9.81 -19.00
N THR A 335 7.45 -9.76 -19.78
CA THR A 335 8.56 -8.83 -19.53
C THR A 335 8.48 -7.68 -20.54
N LEU A 336 7.83 -6.60 -20.14
CA LEU A 336 7.61 -5.44 -20.99
C LEU A 336 8.92 -4.69 -21.27
N GLY A 337 9.08 -4.24 -22.51
CA GLY A 337 10.32 -3.61 -22.98
C GLY A 337 11.41 -4.60 -23.41
N LYS A 338 11.14 -5.92 -23.37
CA LYS A 338 12.05 -6.98 -23.82
C LYS A 338 11.36 -7.90 -24.83
N PRO A 339 11.25 -7.49 -26.11
CA PRO A 339 10.60 -8.28 -27.15
C PRO A 339 11.16 -9.69 -27.32
N GLU A 340 12.45 -9.86 -27.04
CA GLU A 340 13.18 -11.13 -27.13
C GLU A 340 12.76 -12.18 -26.10
N ILE A 341 12.05 -11.76 -25.02
CA ILE A 341 11.58 -12.68 -23.99
C ILE A 341 10.09 -13.00 -24.19
N ASN A 342 9.22 -12.35 -23.46
CA ASN A 342 7.76 -12.47 -23.60
C ASN A 342 7.14 -11.08 -23.42
N CYS A 343 7.14 -10.30 -24.46
CA CYS A 343 6.62 -8.93 -24.44
C CYS A 343 5.24 -8.87 -25.08
N LEU A 344 4.32 -8.22 -24.43
CA LEU A 344 2.95 -8.03 -24.92
C LEU A 344 2.89 -6.85 -25.87
N GLN A 345 2.18 -7.00 -26.99
CA GLN A 345 1.81 -5.91 -27.88
C GLN A 345 0.43 -5.39 -27.48
N MET A 346 0.31 -4.09 -27.30
CA MET A 346 -0.89 -3.44 -26.79
C MET A 346 -1.11 -2.15 -27.57
N ASN A 347 -1.96 -2.17 -28.60
CA ASN A 347 -2.37 -0.94 -29.27
C ASN A 347 -3.14 -0.06 -28.28
N PRO A 348 -2.65 1.15 -27.93
CA PRO A 348 -3.34 2.02 -26.97
C PRO A 348 -4.71 2.52 -27.48
N PHE A 349 -4.91 2.50 -28.79
CA PHE A 349 -6.12 3.04 -29.42
C PHE A 349 -7.19 1.99 -29.68
N TYR A 350 -6.97 0.76 -29.23
CA TYR A 350 -7.97 -0.28 -29.31
C TYR A 350 -9.12 0.00 -28.32
N ILE A 351 -10.33 0.08 -28.85
CA ILE A 351 -11.55 0.29 -28.04
C ILE A 351 -12.23 -1.05 -27.84
N LEU A 352 -12.47 -1.41 -26.57
CA LEU A 352 -13.22 -2.62 -26.24
C LEU A 352 -14.67 -2.52 -26.75
N PRO A 353 -15.26 -3.65 -27.26
CA PRO A 353 -16.66 -3.69 -27.63
C PRO A 353 -17.56 -3.26 -26.48
N GLY A 354 -18.46 -2.30 -26.74
CA GLY A 354 -19.35 -1.73 -25.73
C GLY A 354 -18.86 -0.44 -25.10
N ILE A 355 -17.62 -0.02 -25.38
CA ILE A 355 -17.07 1.24 -24.87
C ILE A 355 -17.21 2.35 -25.91
N SER A 356 -17.61 3.53 -25.44
CA SER A 356 -17.68 4.73 -26.29
C SER A 356 -16.28 5.23 -26.70
N PRO A 357 -16.04 5.50 -27.99
CA PRO A 357 -14.79 6.10 -28.44
C PRO A 357 -14.42 7.39 -27.71
N GLN A 358 -15.38 8.25 -27.40
CA GLN A 358 -15.13 9.49 -26.67
C GLN A 358 -14.61 9.22 -25.27
N MET A 359 -15.20 8.25 -24.55
CA MET A 359 -14.75 7.88 -23.20
C MET A 359 -13.31 7.34 -23.24
N HIS A 360 -13.01 6.47 -24.19
CA HIS A 360 -11.66 5.93 -24.37
C HIS A 360 -10.63 7.04 -24.70
N ILE A 361 -11.00 8.00 -25.56
CA ILE A 361 -10.17 9.18 -25.90
C ILE A 361 -9.89 10.02 -24.65
N ASP A 362 -10.90 10.24 -23.81
CA ASP A 362 -10.75 11.02 -22.57
C ASP A 362 -9.79 10.30 -21.59
N PHE A 363 -9.90 8.99 -21.45
CA PHE A 363 -8.96 8.19 -20.67
C PHE A 363 -7.53 8.24 -21.23
N LEU A 364 -7.37 8.12 -22.55
CA LEU A 364 -6.06 8.25 -23.19
C LEU A 364 -5.46 9.63 -22.99
N LYS A 365 -6.25 10.71 -23.15
CA LYS A 365 -5.78 12.07 -22.86
C LYS A 365 -5.23 12.19 -21.44
N ASP A 366 -5.97 11.67 -20.46
CA ASP A 366 -5.54 11.69 -19.06
C ASP A 366 -4.31 10.79 -18.83
N LEU A 367 -4.22 9.65 -19.51
CA LEU A 367 -3.04 8.79 -19.46
C LEU A 367 -1.78 9.54 -19.95
N PHE A 368 -1.87 10.22 -21.09
CA PHE A 368 -0.75 11.02 -21.60
C PHE A 368 -0.37 12.16 -20.65
N ASN A 369 -1.36 12.85 -20.06
CA ASN A 369 -1.12 13.93 -19.09
C ASN A 369 -0.51 13.43 -17.77
N ALA A 370 -0.94 12.28 -17.28
CA ALA A 370 -0.40 11.67 -16.04
C ALA A 370 1.04 11.19 -16.24
N SER A 371 1.30 10.54 -17.39
CA SER A 371 2.60 9.95 -17.69
C SER A 371 3.64 10.98 -18.13
N PHE A 372 3.25 11.87 -19.03
CA PHE A 372 4.16 12.87 -19.61
C PHE A 372 3.82 14.28 -19.10
N SER A 373 4.84 15.12 -18.96
CA SER A 373 4.64 16.50 -18.52
C SER A 373 4.26 17.37 -19.71
N PHE A 374 2.96 17.46 -20.02
CA PHE A 374 2.42 18.40 -20.99
C PHE A 374 2.06 19.72 -20.32
N TYR A 375 2.31 20.82 -21.02
CA TYR A 375 2.07 22.18 -20.53
C TYR A 375 1.44 23.06 -21.61
N GLY A 376 0.83 24.16 -21.18
CA GLY A 376 0.18 25.12 -22.08
C GLY A 376 -0.90 24.46 -22.94
N PRO A 377 -0.87 24.64 -24.27
CA PRO A 377 -1.89 24.14 -25.20
C PRO A 377 -1.72 22.63 -25.53
N MET A 378 -0.61 21.97 -25.13
CA MET A 378 -0.31 20.58 -25.53
C MET A 378 -1.42 19.56 -25.22
N PRO A 379 -2.09 19.57 -24.04
CA PRO A 379 -3.19 18.66 -23.77
C PRO A 379 -4.36 18.79 -24.72
N TYR A 380 -4.69 20.01 -25.12
CA TYR A 380 -5.79 20.29 -26.06
C TYR A 380 -5.44 19.88 -27.50
N ILE A 381 -4.18 20.11 -27.91
CA ILE A 381 -3.67 19.64 -29.22
C ILE A 381 -3.75 18.13 -29.29
N LEU A 382 -3.30 17.45 -28.23
CA LEU A 382 -3.34 16.00 -28.16
C LEU A 382 -4.78 15.47 -28.23
N GLU A 383 -5.70 16.04 -27.46
CA GLU A 383 -7.12 15.65 -27.48
C GLU A 383 -7.70 15.79 -28.90
N LYS A 384 -7.45 16.91 -29.55
CA LYS A 384 -7.92 17.13 -30.92
C LYS A 384 -7.33 16.16 -31.92
N CYS A 385 -6.04 15.85 -31.79
CA CYS A 385 -5.38 14.86 -32.64
C CYS A 385 -5.90 13.45 -32.38
N LEU A 386 -6.17 13.09 -31.10
CA LEU A 386 -6.80 11.82 -30.75
C LEU A 386 -8.18 11.68 -31.42
N GLN A 387 -9.02 12.70 -31.35
CA GLN A 387 -10.31 12.69 -32.06
C GLN A 387 -10.14 12.52 -33.57
N ASN A 388 -9.21 13.29 -34.17
CA ASN A 388 -8.98 13.28 -35.60
C ASN A 388 -8.51 11.90 -36.12
N ILE A 389 -7.65 11.19 -35.39
CA ILE A 389 -7.18 9.88 -35.86
C ILE A 389 -8.31 8.84 -35.90
N TYR A 390 -9.24 8.87 -34.94
CA TYR A 390 -10.42 8.00 -34.99
C TYR A 390 -11.37 8.40 -36.13
N ILE A 391 -11.65 9.70 -36.30
CA ILE A 391 -12.49 10.20 -37.43
C ILE A 391 -11.88 9.77 -38.77
N LYS A 392 -10.55 9.90 -38.94
CA LYS A 392 -9.86 9.46 -40.17
C LYS A 392 -9.95 7.95 -40.41
N LYS A 393 -10.09 7.15 -39.35
CA LYS A 393 -10.34 5.71 -39.44
C LYS A 393 -11.82 5.38 -39.67
N GLY A 394 -12.70 6.38 -39.76
CA GLY A 394 -14.14 6.22 -40.02
C GLY A 394 -15.01 6.09 -38.78
N TRP A 395 -14.47 6.27 -37.58
CA TRP A 395 -15.28 6.24 -36.36
C TRP A 395 -16.20 7.46 -36.25
N ASN A 396 -17.46 7.22 -35.90
CA ASN A 396 -18.40 8.28 -35.57
C ASN A 396 -18.37 8.53 -34.06
N LEU A 397 -17.75 9.64 -33.65
CA LEU A 397 -17.60 9.96 -32.23
C LEU A 397 -18.92 10.41 -31.58
N VAL A 398 -19.88 10.92 -32.32
CA VAL A 398 -21.19 11.34 -31.79
C VAL A 398 -22.06 10.15 -31.46
N LEU A 399 -22.13 9.18 -32.39
CA LEU A 399 -22.94 7.97 -32.23
C LEU A 399 -22.20 6.86 -31.48
N GLY A 400 -20.89 6.99 -31.30
CA GLY A 400 -20.10 6.04 -30.51
C GLY A 400 -19.79 4.72 -31.21
N TYR A 401 -19.81 4.65 -32.54
CA TYR A 401 -19.53 3.42 -33.27
C TYR A 401 -18.75 3.64 -34.57
N HIS A 402 -18.24 2.54 -35.11
CA HIS A 402 -17.70 2.48 -36.48
C HIS A 402 -18.76 1.91 -37.42
N PRO A 403 -19.10 2.58 -38.54
CA PRO A 403 -20.18 2.15 -39.45
C PRO A 403 -20.05 0.72 -39.95
N TYR A 404 -18.82 0.21 -40.08
CA TYR A 404 -18.57 -1.15 -40.60
C TYR A 404 -18.75 -2.25 -39.55
N LEU A 405 -18.84 -1.88 -38.28
CA LEU A 405 -19.09 -2.81 -37.20
C LEU A 405 -20.59 -3.03 -36.97
N ILE A 406 -21.44 -2.32 -37.69
CA ILE A 406 -22.88 -2.36 -37.56
C ILE A 406 -23.47 -3.08 -38.77
N ASN A 407 -24.36 -4.03 -38.50
CA ASN A 407 -25.11 -4.69 -39.57
C ASN A 407 -26.30 -3.82 -39.99
N GLU A 408 -26.46 -3.57 -41.31
CA GLU A 408 -27.53 -2.70 -41.89
C GLU A 408 -28.95 -3.05 -41.39
N LYS A 409 -29.23 -4.31 -41.12
CA LYS A 409 -30.56 -4.76 -40.60
C LYS A 409 -30.87 -4.26 -39.20
N SER A 410 -29.89 -3.75 -38.47
CA SER A 410 -30.03 -3.33 -37.09
C SER A 410 -30.07 -1.81 -36.95
N PHE A 411 -29.83 -1.05 -38.03
CA PHE A 411 -29.96 0.40 -38.03
C PHE A 411 -31.39 0.89 -37.77
N ASN A 412 -32.37 0.03 -38.00
CA ASN A 412 -33.77 0.34 -37.73
C ASN A 412 -34.14 0.31 -36.24
N ASN A 413 -33.17 0.01 -35.36
CA ASN A 413 -33.41 0.00 -33.94
C ASN A 413 -32.17 0.59 -33.22
N LEU A 414 -32.14 1.95 -33.18
CA LEU A 414 -31.06 2.71 -32.52
C LEU A 414 -30.73 2.25 -31.10
N PHE A 415 -31.70 1.62 -30.41
CA PHE A 415 -31.49 1.09 -29.08
C PHE A 415 -30.72 -0.27 -29.04
N ASP A 416 -30.52 -0.92 -30.17
CA ASP A 416 -29.76 -2.17 -30.25
C ASP A 416 -28.28 -1.95 -30.65
N ILE A 417 -27.84 -0.71 -30.87
CA ILE A 417 -26.45 -0.36 -31.25
C ILE A 417 -25.46 -0.88 -30.19
N ASP A 418 -25.80 -0.73 -28.90
CA ASP A 418 -24.96 -1.23 -27.80
C ASP A 418 -24.80 -2.75 -27.81
N LYS A 419 -25.82 -3.49 -28.23
CA LYS A 419 -25.75 -4.95 -28.39
C LYS A 419 -24.90 -5.38 -29.58
N MET A 420 -24.74 -4.51 -30.56
CA MET A 420 -24.06 -4.81 -31.82
C MET A 420 -22.56 -4.59 -31.75
N ASN A 421 -22.13 -3.55 -31.07
CA ASN A 421 -20.72 -3.32 -30.77
C ASN A 421 -20.07 -4.48 -29.98
N LYS A 422 -20.87 -5.36 -29.39
CA LYS A 422 -20.40 -6.52 -28.61
C LYS A 422 -19.93 -7.73 -29.45
N LYS A 423 -20.04 -7.70 -30.77
CA LYS A 423 -19.81 -8.90 -31.62
C LYS A 423 -18.85 -8.70 -32.78
N TYR A 424 -17.91 -7.76 -32.74
CA TYR A 424 -16.95 -7.71 -33.83
C TYR A 424 -15.80 -8.72 -33.66
N ASN A 425 -15.41 -9.34 -34.76
CA ASN A 425 -14.27 -10.24 -34.78
C ASN A 425 -12.96 -9.44 -34.75
N LEU A 426 -12.26 -9.50 -33.63
CA LEU A 426 -11.06 -8.73 -33.36
C LEU A 426 -9.95 -8.94 -34.39
N SER A 427 -9.80 -10.16 -34.92
CA SER A 427 -8.73 -10.48 -35.87
C SER A 427 -8.90 -9.85 -37.25
N SER A 428 -10.15 -9.66 -37.71
CA SER A 428 -10.45 -9.05 -38.99
C SER A 428 -10.60 -7.52 -38.97
N HIS A 429 -10.75 -6.91 -37.79
CA HIS A 429 -11.02 -5.46 -37.67
C HIS A 429 -9.85 -4.66 -37.09
N LYS A 430 -8.68 -5.28 -36.92
CA LYS A 430 -7.51 -4.63 -36.29
C LYS A 430 -7.05 -3.34 -36.97
N PHE A 431 -7.28 -3.17 -38.26
CA PHE A 431 -6.87 -1.98 -39.01
C PHE A 431 -7.86 -0.79 -38.90
N LEU A 432 -9.03 -1.00 -38.32
CA LEU A 432 -10.00 0.09 -38.04
C LEU A 432 -9.53 0.97 -36.88
N PHE A 433 -8.57 0.53 -36.10
CA PHE A 433 -8.03 1.30 -34.99
C PHE A 433 -6.77 2.07 -35.41
N PRO A 434 -6.60 3.30 -34.91
CA PRO A 434 -5.36 4.06 -35.11
C PRO A 434 -4.15 3.36 -34.49
N THR A 435 -2.96 3.76 -34.89
CA THR A 435 -1.70 3.37 -34.26
C THR A 435 -0.99 4.58 -33.66
N MET A 436 0.06 4.35 -32.87
CA MET A 436 0.89 5.45 -32.33
C MET A 436 1.54 6.27 -33.44
N TYR A 437 1.87 5.61 -34.56
CA TYR A 437 2.37 6.28 -35.75
C TYR A 437 1.32 7.20 -36.40
N ASP A 438 0.06 6.76 -36.46
CA ASP A 438 -1.03 7.60 -36.98
C ASP A 438 -1.22 8.87 -36.13
N LEU A 439 -1.10 8.74 -34.78
CA LEU A 439 -1.15 9.90 -33.88
C LEU A 439 0.02 10.85 -34.11
N LYS A 440 1.25 10.31 -34.22
CA LYS A 440 2.45 11.11 -34.51
C LYS A 440 2.25 11.94 -35.78
N CYS A 441 1.85 11.30 -36.87
CA CYS A 441 1.63 11.94 -38.16
C CYS A 441 0.52 13.01 -38.08
N GLU A 442 -0.56 12.73 -37.34
CA GLU A 442 -1.64 13.70 -37.17
C GLU A 442 -1.22 14.93 -36.37
N VAL A 443 -0.43 14.74 -35.30
CA VAL A 443 0.11 15.88 -34.53
C VAL A 443 1.00 16.75 -35.38
N GLU A 444 1.88 16.17 -36.20
CA GLU A 444 2.72 16.91 -37.13
C GLU A 444 1.86 17.73 -38.13
N ARG A 445 0.88 17.08 -38.75
CA ARG A 445 -0.05 17.71 -39.70
C ARG A 445 -0.87 18.82 -39.06
N TYR A 446 -1.42 18.58 -37.88
CA TYR A 446 -2.29 19.53 -37.18
C TYR A 446 -1.54 20.80 -36.78
N ILE A 447 -0.32 20.63 -36.22
CA ILE A 447 0.51 21.79 -35.84
C ILE A 447 0.95 22.58 -37.05
N GLU A 448 1.28 21.95 -38.21
CA GLU A 448 1.75 22.61 -39.40
C GLU A 448 0.62 23.32 -40.19
N LYS A 449 -0.55 22.73 -40.27
CA LYS A 449 -1.62 23.19 -41.15
C LYS A 449 -2.74 23.97 -40.44
N GLU A 450 -3.04 23.67 -39.18
CA GLU A 450 -4.20 24.20 -38.47
C GLU A 450 -3.86 25.18 -37.35
N LEU A 451 -2.72 24.94 -36.63
CA LEU A 451 -2.24 25.89 -35.64
C LEU A 451 -1.34 26.93 -36.31
N GLN A 452 -1.90 28.09 -36.63
CA GLN A 452 -1.16 29.23 -37.17
C GLN A 452 -0.32 29.95 -36.08
N TYR A 453 0.35 29.20 -35.21
CA TYR A 453 1.31 29.78 -34.27
C TYR A 453 2.56 30.17 -35.06
N GLU A 454 2.87 31.45 -35.15
CA GLU A 454 4.12 31.94 -35.73
C GLU A 454 5.26 31.89 -34.71
N GLY A 455 6.45 31.48 -35.15
CA GLY A 455 7.71 31.63 -34.45
C GLY A 455 8.09 30.48 -33.50
N GLU A 456 8.91 30.80 -32.53
CA GLU A 456 9.63 29.87 -31.63
C GLU A 456 8.70 29.01 -30.76
N VAL A 457 7.54 29.51 -30.38
CA VAL A 457 6.55 28.81 -29.56
C VAL A 457 5.97 27.59 -30.28
N SER A 458 5.64 27.71 -31.55
CA SER A 458 5.14 26.60 -32.39
C SER A 458 6.19 25.51 -32.51
N GLY A 459 7.46 25.88 -32.72
CA GLY A 459 8.58 24.95 -32.81
C GLY A 459 8.80 24.16 -31.53
N ASN A 460 8.72 24.83 -30.40
CA ASN A 460 8.92 24.20 -29.08
C ASN A 460 7.79 23.21 -28.73
N ILE A 461 6.52 23.57 -28.97
CA ILE A 461 5.36 22.70 -28.76
C ILE A 461 5.45 21.47 -29.66
N LYS A 462 5.70 21.69 -30.99
CA LYS A 462 5.85 20.61 -31.96
C LYS A 462 6.95 19.64 -31.55
N SER A 463 8.14 20.18 -31.25
CA SER A 463 9.29 19.37 -30.85
C SER A 463 9.00 18.56 -29.57
N ALA A 464 8.37 19.17 -28.58
CA ALA A 464 8.08 18.52 -27.29
C ALA A 464 7.09 17.36 -27.43
N ILE A 465 5.98 17.52 -28.16
CA ILE A 465 5.00 16.43 -28.38
C ILE A 465 5.58 15.36 -29.29
N LYS A 466 6.19 15.79 -30.42
CA LYS A 466 6.79 14.89 -31.40
C LYS A 466 7.82 13.96 -30.78
N THR A 467 8.77 14.49 -30.04
CA THR A 467 9.85 13.69 -29.41
C THR A 467 9.29 12.61 -28.47
N ARG A 468 8.20 12.91 -27.72
CA ARG A 468 7.55 11.94 -26.83
C ARG A 468 6.86 10.84 -27.63
N LEU A 469 6.10 11.21 -28.66
CA LEU A 469 5.43 10.21 -29.52
C LEU A 469 6.42 9.38 -30.32
N GLU A 470 7.50 9.98 -30.83
CA GLU A 470 8.59 9.23 -31.50
C GLU A 470 9.24 8.21 -30.58
N SER A 471 9.43 8.53 -29.30
CA SER A 471 9.93 7.59 -28.31
C SER A 471 9.03 6.37 -28.14
N LEU A 472 7.71 6.55 -28.22
CA LEU A 472 6.72 5.46 -28.13
C LEU A 472 6.56 4.70 -29.46
N CYS A 473 6.99 5.26 -30.59
CA CYS A 473 6.93 4.60 -31.90
C CYS A 473 8.14 3.72 -32.18
N ASN A 474 9.26 3.90 -31.46
CA ASN A 474 10.54 3.30 -31.84
C ASN A 474 11.03 2.28 -30.78
N GLY A 475 11.88 1.33 -31.28
CA GLY A 475 12.53 0.34 -30.42
C GLY A 475 11.56 -0.60 -29.71
N ALA A 476 11.93 -1.04 -28.53
CA ALA A 476 11.10 -1.96 -27.73
C ALA A 476 9.72 -1.37 -27.35
N LYS A 477 9.65 -0.04 -27.20
CA LYS A 477 8.38 0.66 -26.95
C LYS A 477 7.49 0.67 -28.19
N GLY A 478 8.09 0.88 -29.37
CA GLY A 478 7.39 0.76 -30.64
C GLY A 478 6.83 -0.64 -30.86
N PHE A 479 7.59 -1.68 -30.51
CA PHE A 479 7.08 -3.05 -30.52
C PHE A 479 5.81 -3.22 -29.67
N MET A 480 5.76 -2.58 -28.50
CA MET A 480 4.63 -2.68 -27.57
C MET A 480 3.42 -1.87 -28.01
N PHE A 481 3.63 -0.60 -28.42
CA PHE A 481 2.56 0.38 -28.57
C PHE A 481 2.25 0.79 -30.00
N ASN A 482 3.24 0.73 -30.90
CA ASN A 482 3.04 1.04 -32.31
C ASN A 482 2.75 -0.23 -33.11
N THR A 483 1.58 -0.77 -32.88
CA THR A 483 1.15 -2.06 -33.42
C THR A 483 -0.35 -2.04 -33.74
N ASN A 484 -0.78 -2.89 -34.66
CA ASN A 484 -2.21 -3.19 -34.88
C ASN A 484 -2.71 -4.34 -33.97
N GLU A 485 -1.82 -4.99 -33.23
CA GLU A 485 -2.18 -6.04 -32.31
C GLU A 485 -2.67 -5.46 -30.99
N PHE A 486 -3.62 -6.11 -30.35
CA PHE A 486 -4.18 -5.70 -29.07
C PHE A 486 -4.13 -6.85 -28.05
N ALA A 487 -4.00 -6.47 -26.80
CA ALA A 487 -4.03 -7.41 -25.70
C ALA A 487 -5.46 -7.94 -25.50
N ASN A 488 -5.61 -9.25 -25.48
CA ASN A 488 -6.88 -9.85 -25.08
C ASN A 488 -7.01 -9.79 -23.56
N ILE A 489 -7.66 -8.74 -23.07
CA ILE A 489 -7.81 -8.45 -21.63
C ILE A 489 -8.59 -9.56 -20.93
N GLU A 490 -9.64 -10.10 -21.54
CA GLU A 490 -10.39 -11.22 -20.98
C GLU A 490 -9.49 -12.44 -20.71
N LYS A 491 -8.64 -12.80 -21.68
CA LYS A 491 -7.69 -13.91 -21.52
C LYS A 491 -6.66 -13.64 -20.44
N LEU A 492 -6.21 -12.38 -20.29
CA LEU A 492 -5.24 -11.98 -19.27
C LEU A 492 -5.84 -12.03 -17.87
N LEU A 493 -7.10 -11.58 -17.71
CA LEU A 493 -7.77 -11.57 -16.41
C LEU A 493 -8.27 -12.95 -15.96
N ASN A 494 -8.47 -13.88 -16.89
CA ASN A 494 -8.84 -15.27 -16.59
C ASN A 494 -7.65 -16.16 -16.20
N LYS A 495 -6.45 -15.57 -16.10
CA LYS A 495 -5.21 -16.25 -15.71
C LYS A 495 -4.48 -15.45 -14.63
N ASN A 496 -3.54 -16.12 -13.93
CA ASN A 496 -2.60 -15.44 -13.07
C ASN A 496 -1.47 -14.87 -13.93
N THR A 497 -1.35 -13.56 -13.96
CA THR A 497 -0.40 -12.85 -14.83
C THR A 497 0.52 -11.93 -14.05
N ILE A 498 1.76 -11.81 -14.48
CA ILE A 498 2.75 -10.89 -13.90
C ILE A 498 3.35 -10.06 -15.04
N PHE A 499 3.30 -8.75 -14.89
CA PHE A 499 3.89 -7.77 -15.78
C PHE A 499 5.14 -7.17 -15.15
N GLU A 500 6.31 -7.56 -15.64
CA GLU A 500 7.59 -7.01 -15.23
C GLU A 500 7.98 -5.86 -16.15
N LEU A 501 8.14 -4.65 -15.60
CA LEU A 501 8.47 -3.43 -16.36
C LEU A 501 9.96 -3.07 -16.27
N GLU A 502 10.81 -3.97 -15.82
CA GLU A 502 12.27 -3.73 -15.71
C GLU A 502 12.92 -3.38 -17.08
N GLY A 503 12.35 -3.86 -18.19
CA GLY A 503 12.83 -3.53 -19.54
C GLY A 503 12.61 -2.06 -19.95
N LEU A 504 11.80 -1.32 -19.21
CA LEU A 504 11.56 0.11 -19.41
C LEU A 504 12.38 0.92 -18.39
N ALA A 505 13.28 1.78 -18.87
CA ALA A 505 14.14 2.57 -18.00
C ALA A 505 13.45 3.83 -17.48
N ASP A 506 12.60 4.48 -18.31
CA ASP A 506 11.95 5.75 -17.98
C ASP A 506 10.68 5.52 -17.14
N ASP A 507 10.54 6.30 -16.07
CA ASP A 507 9.37 6.27 -15.19
C ASP A 507 8.09 6.72 -15.89
N SER A 508 8.20 7.61 -16.89
CA SER A 508 7.05 8.05 -17.69
C SER A 508 6.50 6.92 -18.56
N ASP A 509 7.38 6.10 -19.16
CA ASP A 509 6.99 4.94 -19.95
C ASP A 509 6.35 3.85 -19.07
N LYS A 510 6.90 3.64 -17.85
CA LYS A 510 6.30 2.73 -16.86
C LYS A 510 4.91 3.22 -16.45
N ALA A 511 4.77 4.52 -16.16
CA ALA A 511 3.48 5.11 -15.82
C ALA A 511 2.47 4.93 -16.96
N PHE A 512 2.90 5.13 -18.23
CA PHE A 512 2.07 4.92 -19.40
C PHE A 512 1.59 3.46 -19.52
N CYS A 513 2.49 2.48 -19.33
CA CYS A 513 2.14 1.07 -19.30
C CYS A 513 1.11 0.73 -18.21
N VAL A 514 1.38 1.17 -16.97
CA VAL A 514 0.50 0.91 -15.82
C VAL A 514 -0.89 1.51 -16.07
N GLY A 515 -0.93 2.77 -16.51
CA GLY A 515 -2.19 3.45 -16.76
C GLY A 515 -2.99 2.85 -17.92
N LEU A 516 -2.31 2.41 -18.99
CA LEU A 516 -2.97 1.73 -20.12
C LEU A 516 -3.63 0.41 -19.68
N LEU A 517 -2.92 -0.40 -18.88
CA LEU A 517 -3.49 -1.63 -18.33
C LEU A 517 -4.68 -1.34 -17.42
N ILE A 518 -4.61 -0.30 -16.59
CA ILE A 518 -5.72 0.12 -15.72
C ILE A 518 -6.94 0.54 -16.56
N ILE A 519 -6.75 1.31 -17.64
CA ILE A 519 -7.82 1.71 -18.56
C ILE A 519 -8.50 0.46 -19.14
N PHE A 520 -7.75 -0.45 -19.73
CA PHE A 520 -8.29 -1.65 -20.35
C PHE A 520 -9.02 -2.56 -19.34
N ILE A 521 -8.50 -2.69 -18.11
CA ILE A 521 -9.17 -3.45 -17.05
C ILE A 521 -10.47 -2.77 -16.66
N ASN A 522 -10.45 -1.44 -16.47
CA ASN A 522 -11.63 -0.68 -16.11
C ASN A 522 -12.72 -0.80 -17.16
N GLU A 523 -12.40 -0.59 -18.42
CA GLU A 523 -13.32 -0.71 -19.55
C GLU A 523 -13.91 -2.12 -19.66
N TYR A 524 -13.06 -3.16 -19.55
CA TYR A 524 -13.51 -4.54 -19.58
C TYR A 524 -14.48 -4.85 -18.42
N ARG A 525 -14.17 -4.40 -17.21
CA ARG A 525 -14.99 -4.62 -16.03
C ARG A 525 -16.32 -3.86 -16.12
N GLN A 526 -16.30 -2.65 -16.66
CA GLN A 526 -17.51 -1.87 -16.89
C GLN A 526 -18.46 -2.59 -17.85
N VAL A 527 -17.95 -3.09 -18.99
CA VAL A 527 -18.75 -3.85 -19.96
C VAL A 527 -19.32 -5.14 -19.32
N LYS A 528 -18.53 -5.85 -18.54
CA LYS A 528 -18.98 -7.07 -17.85
C LYS A 528 -20.07 -6.79 -16.82
N LYS A 529 -19.96 -5.71 -16.06
CA LYS A 529 -21.00 -5.28 -15.11
C LYS A 529 -22.32 -4.96 -15.83
N GLU A 530 -22.26 -4.29 -16.98
CA GLU A 530 -23.45 -4.00 -17.79
C GLU A 530 -24.10 -5.28 -18.33
N GLU A 531 -23.29 -6.31 -18.69
CA GLU A 531 -23.78 -7.62 -19.13
C GLU A 531 -24.47 -8.41 -18.02
N GLU A 532 -23.98 -8.33 -16.78
CA GLU A 532 -24.49 -9.09 -15.62
C GLU A 532 -25.62 -8.36 -14.88
N GLY A 533 -25.92 -7.11 -15.25
CA GLY A 533 -26.94 -6.26 -14.62
C GLY A 533 -26.39 -5.45 -13.43
N SER A 534 -27.19 -4.47 -12.95
CA SER A 534 -26.75 -3.38 -12.06
C SER A 534 -26.46 -3.77 -10.60
N LYS A 535 -26.20 -5.04 -10.26
CA LYS A 535 -25.79 -5.44 -8.91
C LYS A 535 -24.30 -5.18 -8.71
N GLU A 536 -23.90 -4.81 -7.48
CA GLU A 536 -22.49 -4.83 -7.10
C GLU A 536 -21.96 -6.26 -7.23
N LEU A 537 -20.84 -6.40 -7.95
CA LEU A 537 -20.25 -7.71 -8.21
C LEU A 537 -19.35 -8.10 -7.03
N GLU A 538 -19.43 -9.37 -6.65
CA GLU A 538 -18.44 -9.98 -5.76
C GLU A 538 -17.06 -9.95 -6.40
N LEU A 539 -16.01 -10.15 -5.61
CA LEU A 539 -14.62 -10.18 -6.09
C LEU A 539 -14.48 -11.18 -7.26
N GLN A 540 -14.03 -10.66 -8.40
CA GLN A 540 -13.77 -11.45 -9.60
C GLN A 540 -12.27 -11.63 -9.88
N HIS A 541 -11.45 -10.64 -9.52
CA HIS A 541 -10.03 -10.61 -9.85
C HIS A 541 -9.28 -9.65 -8.96
N LEU A 542 -7.98 -9.89 -8.73
CA LEU A 542 -7.10 -9.02 -7.98
C LEU A 542 -6.07 -8.35 -8.89
N LEU A 543 -5.99 -7.03 -8.85
CA LEU A 543 -4.92 -6.24 -9.48
C LEU A 543 -3.94 -5.77 -8.41
N VAL A 544 -2.68 -6.14 -8.54
CA VAL A 544 -1.60 -5.64 -7.66
C VAL A 544 -0.78 -4.61 -8.41
N ILE A 545 -0.62 -3.44 -7.83
CA ILE A 545 0.19 -2.35 -8.37
C ILE A 545 1.31 -2.05 -7.38
N GLU A 546 2.54 -2.41 -7.72
CA GLU A 546 3.71 -2.00 -6.96
C GLU A 546 4.21 -0.62 -7.40
N GLU A 547 4.73 0.15 -6.44
CA GLU A 547 5.23 1.51 -6.65
C GLU A 547 4.24 2.41 -7.43
N ALA A 548 2.98 2.37 -7.01
CA ALA A 548 1.88 3.06 -7.69
C ALA A 548 2.11 4.59 -7.84
N HIS A 549 3.00 5.18 -7.03
CA HIS A 549 3.40 6.59 -7.14
C HIS A 549 4.01 6.95 -8.51
N ARG A 550 4.39 5.99 -9.34
CA ARG A 550 4.87 6.27 -10.71
C ARG A 550 3.77 6.87 -11.57
N LEU A 551 2.55 6.38 -11.46
CA LEU A 551 1.36 6.92 -12.13
C LEU A 551 0.58 7.87 -11.21
N LEU A 552 0.32 7.43 -9.96
CA LEU A 552 -0.55 8.10 -8.98
C LEU A 552 0.28 8.97 -8.02
N LYS A 553 1.17 9.78 -8.58
CA LYS A 553 2.06 10.64 -7.79
C LYS A 553 1.27 11.72 -7.07
N ASN A 554 1.64 12.00 -5.83
CA ASN A 554 1.13 13.15 -5.08
C ASN A 554 1.57 14.44 -5.77
N ILE A 555 0.65 15.05 -6.48
CA ILE A 555 0.83 16.34 -7.17
C ILE A 555 -0.30 17.22 -6.70
N GLY A 556 0.03 18.37 -6.10
CA GLY A 556 -1.00 19.32 -5.70
C GLY A 556 -1.95 19.62 -6.87
N THR A 557 -3.24 19.57 -6.63
CA THR A 557 -4.28 19.87 -7.63
C THR A 557 -4.45 21.38 -7.85
N GLU A 558 -3.77 22.19 -7.03
CA GLU A 558 -3.81 23.64 -7.15
C GLU A 558 -3.20 24.13 -8.48
N ARG A 559 -3.67 25.28 -8.93
CA ARG A 559 -3.14 25.92 -10.15
C ARG A 559 -1.67 26.27 -9.96
N ILE A 560 -0.83 25.88 -10.91
CA ILE A 560 0.61 26.17 -10.90
C ILE A 560 0.85 27.69 -11.03
N SER A 561 -0.07 28.39 -11.73
CA SER A 561 -0.15 29.86 -11.81
C SER A 561 -1.58 30.27 -12.16
N GLU A 562 -1.93 31.57 -12.02
CA GLU A 562 -3.26 32.10 -12.35
C GLU A 562 -3.70 31.75 -13.77
N ASN A 563 -2.76 31.56 -14.70
CA ASN A 563 -3.01 31.31 -16.12
C ASN A 563 -2.74 29.85 -16.56
N MET A 564 -2.25 28.96 -15.68
CA MET A 564 -1.94 27.57 -16.02
C MET A 564 -2.70 26.61 -15.11
N GLY A 565 -3.60 25.82 -15.71
CA GLY A 565 -4.18 24.65 -15.04
C GLY A 565 -3.11 23.60 -14.70
N ASN A 566 -3.44 22.65 -13.85
CA ASN A 566 -2.61 21.49 -13.55
C ASN A 566 -3.17 20.23 -14.24
N PRO A 567 -2.89 19.98 -15.53
CA PRO A 567 -3.44 18.84 -16.26
C PRO A 567 -3.00 17.51 -15.63
N LYS A 568 -1.77 17.44 -15.15
CA LYS A 568 -1.21 16.23 -14.53
C LYS A 568 -1.91 15.91 -13.21
N GLY A 569 -2.16 16.91 -12.36
CA GLY A 569 -2.87 16.71 -11.09
C GLY A 569 -4.30 16.21 -11.31
N LYS A 570 -5.02 16.79 -12.29
CA LYS A 570 -6.36 16.35 -12.68
C LYS A 570 -6.39 14.93 -13.23
N ALA A 571 -5.41 14.58 -14.06
CA ALA A 571 -5.29 13.24 -14.62
C ALA A 571 -5.04 12.19 -13.51
N VAL A 572 -4.16 12.48 -12.53
CA VAL A 572 -3.93 11.61 -11.37
C VAL A 572 -5.21 11.46 -10.53
N GLU A 573 -5.95 12.54 -10.31
CA GLU A 573 -7.24 12.50 -9.61
C GLU A 573 -8.23 11.58 -10.35
N HIS A 574 -8.31 11.68 -11.68
CA HIS A 574 -9.19 10.84 -12.50
C HIS A 574 -8.83 9.35 -12.40
N PHE A 575 -7.53 8.99 -12.49
CA PHE A 575 -7.09 7.62 -12.27
C PHE A 575 -7.39 7.12 -10.85
N THR A 576 -7.27 7.98 -9.85
CA THR A 576 -7.60 7.63 -8.46
C THR A 576 -9.09 7.31 -8.31
N ASN A 577 -9.95 8.11 -8.93
CA ASN A 577 -11.40 7.88 -8.94
C ASN A 577 -11.75 6.59 -9.70
N MET A 578 -11.13 6.35 -10.87
CA MET A 578 -11.30 5.12 -11.64
C MET A 578 -10.97 3.88 -10.80
N ILE A 579 -9.86 3.89 -10.06
CA ILE A 579 -9.50 2.77 -9.17
C ILE A 579 -10.55 2.59 -8.07
N ALA A 580 -11.06 3.67 -7.49
CA ALA A 580 -12.10 3.58 -6.45
C ALA A 580 -13.41 2.98 -6.98
N GLU A 581 -13.79 3.28 -8.24
CA GLU A 581 -14.98 2.76 -8.89
C GLU A 581 -14.87 1.26 -9.22
N MET A 582 -13.65 0.74 -9.45
CA MET A 582 -13.39 -0.67 -9.76
C MET A 582 -13.95 -1.64 -8.71
N ARG A 583 -14.08 -1.20 -7.45
CA ARG A 583 -14.75 -1.98 -6.40
C ARG A 583 -16.14 -2.42 -6.83
N SER A 584 -16.94 -1.52 -7.41
CA SER A 584 -18.31 -1.81 -7.83
C SER A 584 -18.37 -2.79 -9.01
N TYR A 585 -17.25 -3.03 -9.68
CA TYR A 585 -17.10 -3.94 -10.82
C TYR A 585 -16.52 -5.31 -10.41
N GLY A 586 -16.36 -5.58 -9.12
CA GLY A 586 -15.74 -6.83 -8.62
C GLY A 586 -14.23 -6.92 -8.86
N GLN A 587 -13.57 -5.78 -9.09
CA GLN A 587 -12.13 -5.71 -9.28
C GLN A 587 -11.46 -5.23 -7.99
N GLY A 588 -10.87 -6.15 -7.22
CA GLY A 588 -10.04 -5.80 -6.06
C GLY A 588 -8.69 -5.23 -6.50
N VAL A 589 -8.21 -4.20 -5.80
CA VAL A 589 -6.91 -3.59 -6.07
C VAL A 589 -6.05 -3.62 -4.80
N ILE A 590 -4.83 -4.13 -4.92
CA ILE A 590 -3.80 -4.12 -3.88
C ILE A 590 -2.70 -3.15 -4.31
N ILE A 591 -2.50 -2.10 -3.54
CA ILE A 591 -1.46 -1.10 -3.80
C ILE A 591 -0.32 -1.32 -2.82
N ALA A 592 0.86 -1.69 -3.34
CA ALA A 592 2.06 -1.88 -2.55
C ALA A 592 3.02 -0.71 -2.72
N GLU A 593 3.31 0.03 -1.62
CA GLU A 593 4.07 1.26 -1.68
C GLU A 593 5.19 1.30 -0.64
N GLN A 594 6.30 1.94 -0.98
CA GLN A 594 7.43 2.13 -0.05
C GLN A 594 7.36 3.49 0.65
N ILE A 595 6.92 4.52 -0.04
CA ILE A 595 6.92 5.90 0.42
C ILE A 595 5.50 6.49 0.26
N PRO A 596 4.64 6.32 1.28
CA PRO A 596 3.24 6.79 1.24
C PRO A 596 3.06 8.26 0.86
N THR A 597 3.97 9.14 1.27
CA THR A 597 3.92 10.58 0.95
C THR A 597 4.02 10.90 -0.53
N LYS A 598 4.62 10.01 -1.33
CA LYS A 598 4.72 10.18 -2.79
C LYS A 598 3.43 9.84 -3.52
N LEU A 599 2.53 9.08 -2.88
CA LEU A 599 1.27 8.63 -3.46
C LEU A 599 0.18 9.68 -3.24
N ALA A 600 -0.73 9.82 -4.20
CA ALA A 600 -1.91 10.67 -4.05
C ALA A 600 -2.71 10.27 -2.80
N PRO A 601 -3.01 11.20 -1.87
CA PRO A 601 -3.60 10.86 -0.57
C PRO A 601 -4.94 10.11 -0.66
N ASP A 602 -5.72 10.39 -1.70
CA ASP A 602 -7.03 9.77 -1.87
C ASP A 602 -6.95 8.28 -2.23
N VAL A 603 -5.84 7.83 -2.82
CA VAL A 603 -5.58 6.40 -3.04
C VAL A 603 -5.51 5.65 -1.70
N ILE A 604 -4.81 6.22 -0.71
CA ILE A 604 -4.68 5.63 0.63
C ILE A 604 -6.02 5.67 1.37
N LYS A 605 -6.77 6.78 1.24
CA LYS A 605 -8.10 6.93 1.88
C LYS A 605 -9.12 5.96 1.31
N ASN A 606 -9.14 5.78 -0.02
CA ASN A 606 -10.08 4.90 -0.72
C ASN A 606 -9.80 3.40 -0.52
N SER A 607 -8.63 3.04 -0.01
CA SER A 607 -8.32 1.66 0.35
C SER A 607 -8.86 1.35 1.74
N SER A 608 -9.90 0.52 1.85
CA SER A 608 -10.54 0.20 3.15
C SER A 608 -9.63 -0.61 4.07
N ASN A 609 -8.77 -1.46 3.48
CA ASN A 609 -7.85 -2.30 4.24
C ASN A 609 -6.42 -1.76 4.17
N LYS A 610 -5.73 -1.78 5.29
CA LYS A 610 -4.35 -1.28 5.41
C LYS A 610 -3.49 -2.27 6.17
N ILE A 611 -2.37 -2.65 5.57
CA ILE A 611 -1.35 -3.55 6.15
C ILE A 611 -0.03 -2.79 6.14
N ILE A 612 0.37 -2.32 7.30
CA ILE A 612 1.46 -1.36 7.46
C ILE A 612 2.65 -2.05 8.11
N HIS A 613 3.68 -2.30 7.33
CA HIS A 613 4.99 -2.73 7.80
C HIS A 613 5.81 -1.55 8.32
N ARG A 614 7.06 -1.80 8.70
CA ARG A 614 7.95 -0.76 9.24
C ARG A 614 8.07 0.45 8.31
N ILE A 615 7.81 1.64 8.85
CA ILE A 615 7.96 2.94 8.20
C ILE A 615 8.81 3.83 9.11
N VAL A 616 9.88 4.41 8.59
CA VAL A 616 10.86 5.17 9.38
C VAL A 616 10.65 6.68 9.28
N SER A 617 10.24 7.18 8.10
CA SER A 617 10.01 8.62 7.89
C SER A 617 8.81 9.11 8.71
N TYR A 618 9.00 10.20 9.43
CA TYR A 618 7.95 10.81 10.25
C TYR A 618 6.73 11.25 9.41
N ASP A 619 6.96 11.88 8.25
CA ASP A 619 5.89 12.34 7.36
C ASP A 619 5.04 11.17 6.85
N ASP A 620 5.70 10.05 6.50
CA ASP A 620 5.01 8.83 6.08
C ASP A 620 4.20 8.21 7.23
N GLN A 621 4.77 8.20 8.45
CA GLN A 621 4.09 7.71 9.65
C GLN A 621 2.85 8.54 9.96
N GLU A 622 2.92 9.87 9.88
CA GLU A 622 1.81 10.77 10.15
C GLU A 622 0.65 10.58 9.18
N ILE A 623 0.94 10.49 7.87
CA ILE A 623 -0.11 10.23 6.86
C ILE A 623 -0.83 8.92 7.15
N ILE A 624 -0.08 7.86 7.42
CA ILE A 624 -0.66 6.55 7.69
C ILE A 624 -1.45 6.54 9.00
N ALA A 625 -0.89 7.09 10.07
CA ALA A 625 -1.53 7.15 11.38
C ALA A 625 -2.91 7.81 11.32
N ASN A 626 -3.02 8.91 10.58
CA ASN A 626 -4.29 9.61 10.36
C ASN A 626 -5.35 8.76 9.66
N THR A 627 -4.94 7.75 8.86
CA THR A 627 -5.88 6.89 8.12
C THR A 627 -6.31 5.64 8.87
N ILE A 628 -5.61 5.23 9.92
CA ILE A 628 -5.90 4.02 10.71
C ILE A 628 -6.25 4.34 12.18
N GLY A 629 -6.46 5.62 12.50
CA GLY A 629 -6.88 6.05 13.83
C GLY A 629 -5.79 5.94 14.91
N LEU A 630 -4.51 6.04 14.52
CA LEU A 630 -3.39 6.13 15.45
C LEU A 630 -3.16 7.56 15.92
N SER A 631 -2.82 7.74 17.20
CA SER A 631 -2.34 9.02 17.69
C SER A 631 -0.96 9.35 17.10
N ARG A 632 -0.56 10.61 17.16
CA ARG A 632 0.74 11.08 16.69
C ARG A 632 1.90 10.39 17.44
N GLU A 633 1.75 10.14 18.72
CA GLU A 633 2.72 9.45 19.54
C GLU A 633 2.82 7.97 19.18
N ASP A 634 1.69 7.34 18.89
CA ASP A 634 1.62 5.96 18.48
C ASP A 634 2.18 5.71 17.08
N ALA A 635 2.17 6.71 16.19
CA ALA A 635 2.74 6.63 14.86
C ALA A 635 4.23 6.25 14.86
N LEU A 636 4.98 6.69 15.88
CA LEU A 636 6.40 6.37 16.03
C LEU A 636 6.69 4.87 16.12
N TYR A 637 5.72 4.09 16.64
CA TYR A 637 5.85 2.63 16.71
C TYR A 637 5.97 1.94 15.36
N LEU A 638 5.41 2.56 14.31
CA LEU A 638 5.55 2.03 12.96
C LEU A 638 7.02 1.93 12.54
N GLY A 639 7.88 2.78 13.11
CA GLY A 639 9.34 2.74 12.89
C GLY A 639 10.06 1.59 13.61
N MET A 640 9.45 1.06 14.65
CA MET A 640 10.05 0.03 15.52
C MET A 640 9.62 -1.40 15.14
N LEU A 641 8.71 -1.56 14.19
CA LEU A 641 8.22 -2.87 13.77
C LEU A 641 9.37 -3.76 13.27
N LYS A 642 9.42 -4.99 13.77
CA LYS A 642 10.37 -6.01 13.30
C LYS A 642 9.98 -6.50 11.91
N THR A 643 10.95 -6.99 11.14
CA THR A 643 10.70 -7.59 9.83
C THR A 643 9.66 -8.71 9.91
N GLY A 644 8.68 -8.67 9.02
CA GLY A 644 7.57 -9.63 8.98
C GLY A 644 6.47 -9.36 9.99
N PHE A 645 6.52 -8.24 10.75
CA PHE A 645 5.40 -7.75 11.52
C PHE A 645 4.72 -6.60 10.78
N ALA A 646 3.41 -6.50 10.94
CA ALA A 646 2.61 -5.44 10.34
C ALA A 646 1.48 -5.01 11.27
N VAL A 647 1.13 -3.74 11.20
CA VAL A 647 -0.07 -3.19 11.81
C VAL A 647 -1.19 -3.27 10.78
N CYS A 648 -2.22 -4.07 11.08
CA CYS A 648 -3.33 -4.34 10.19
C CYS A 648 -4.59 -3.61 10.66
N HIS A 649 -5.28 -2.99 9.72
CA HIS A 649 -6.55 -2.32 9.92
C HIS A 649 -7.48 -2.64 8.76
N LYS A 650 -8.74 -2.97 9.03
CA LYS A 650 -9.78 -3.12 8.01
C LYS A 650 -11.06 -2.42 8.42
N GLU A 651 -11.98 -2.24 7.49
CA GLU A 651 -13.28 -1.62 7.73
C GLU A 651 -14.01 -2.26 8.92
N GLY A 652 -14.62 -1.44 9.77
CA GLY A 652 -15.31 -1.87 10.99
C GLY A 652 -14.43 -2.06 12.22
N MET A 653 -13.10 -1.89 12.11
CA MET A 653 -12.20 -1.92 13.26
C MET A 653 -12.04 -0.53 13.88
N ALA A 654 -12.20 -0.44 15.20
CA ALA A 654 -11.96 0.80 15.93
C ALA A 654 -10.46 1.10 16.13
N ASN A 655 -9.65 0.06 16.27
CA ASN A 655 -8.20 0.17 16.48
C ASN A 655 -7.48 -0.90 15.65
N PRO A 656 -6.29 -0.61 15.16
CA PRO A 656 -5.49 -1.57 14.42
C PRO A 656 -4.96 -2.70 15.31
N ILE A 657 -4.53 -3.80 14.68
CA ILE A 657 -3.99 -5.00 15.31
C ILE A 657 -2.56 -5.23 14.82
N ASN A 658 -1.66 -5.61 15.73
CA ASN A 658 -0.31 -6.03 15.36
C ASN A 658 -0.30 -7.51 14.99
N VAL A 659 0.27 -7.85 13.83
CA VAL A 659 0.23 -9.18 13.24
C VAL A 659 1.62 -9.61 12.79
N LYS A 660 2.02 -10.83 13.16
CA LYS A 660 3.13 -11.52 12.52
C LYS A 660 2.63 -12.17 11.24
N VAL A 661 3.01 -11.62 10.10
CA VAL A 661 2.58 -12.10 8.79
C VAL A 661 3.14 -13.50 8.50
N ASN A 662 2.33 -14.35 7.91
CA ASN A 662 2.73 -15.69 7.48
C ASN A 662 3.75 -15.59 6.34
N TYR A 663 4.80 -16.41 6.43
CA TYR A 663 5.83 -16.47 5.39
C TYR A 663 5.39 -17.43 4.27
N VAL A 664 5.59 -17.02 3.03
CA VAL A 664 5.36 -17.85 1.84
C VAL A 664 6.71 -18.20 1.23
N HIS A 665 6.91 -19.48 0.98
CA HIS A 665 8.11 -19.96 0.32
C HIS A 665 8.07 -19.68 -1.18
N ASP A 666 9.20 -19.30 -1.75
CA ASP A 666 9.34 -19.16 -3.19
C ASP A 666 9.66 -20.53 -3.81
N LYS A 667 8.98 -20.84 -4.93
CA LYS A 667 9.26 -22.03 -5.73
C LYS A 667 10.04 -21.59 -6.96
N PHE A 668 11.27 -22.07 -7.12
CA PHE A 668 12.04 -21.75 -8.30
C PHE A 668 11.36 -22.33 -9.56
N ILE A 669 11.00 -21.45 -10.48
CA ILE A 669 10.44 -21.80 -11.78
C ILE A 669 11.48 -21.44 -12.84
N SER A 670 11.88 -22.41 -13.67
CA SER A 670 12.84 -22.13 -14.74
C SER A 670 12.25 -21.18 -15.78
N ASP A 671 13.07 -20.26 -16.30
CA ASP A 671 12.67 -19.26 -17.30
C ASP A 671 11.98 -19.88 -18.52
N SER A 672 12.39 -21.06 -18.93
CA SER A 672 11.78 -21.79 -20.06
C SER A 672 10.30 -22.17 -19.85
N LYS A 673 9.85 -22.32 -18.61
CA LYS A 673 8.44 -22.59 -18.27
C LYS A 673 7.61 -21.31 -18.15
N LEU A 674 8.25 -20.19 -17.85
CA LEU A 674 7.58 -18.90 -17.68
C LEU A 674 7.26 -18.22 -19.02
N TYR A 675 8.08 -18.45 -20.04
CA TYR A 675 8.01 -17.77 -21.33
C TYR A 675 7.41 -18.68 -22.43
N GLY A 676 6.11 -18.92 -22.36
CA GLY A 676 5.37 -19.94 -23.09
C GLY A 676 5.20 -19.79 -24.60
N LYS A 677 6.00 -18.99 -25.35
CA LYS A 677 5.87 -18.86 -26.81
C LYS A 677 7.05 -19.48 -27.56
N GLU A 678 6.73 -20.09 -28.71
CA GLU A 678 7.73 -20.63 -29.65
C GLU A 678 8.73 -19.53 -30.07
N PRO A 679 10.03 -19.81 -30.09
CA PRO A 679 11.06 -18.84 -30.43
C PRO A 679 10.87 -18.24 -31.84
N GLU A 680 10.32 -19.01 -32.78
CA GLU A 680 10.10 -18.59 -34.17
C GLU A 680 9.02 -17.51 -34.30
N GLU A 681 7.89 -17.64 -33.61
CA GLU A 681 6.83 -16.61 -33.58
C GLU A 681 7.35 -15.28 -33.00
N ARG A 682 8.18 -15.34 -31.96
CA ARG A 682 8.82 -14.15 -31.38
C ARG A 682 9.72 -13.45 -32.38
N LYS A 683 10.56 -14.22 -33.08
CA LYS A 683 11.48 -13.73 -34.11
C LYS A 683 10.72 -13.00 -35.21
N GLU A 684 9.65 -13.61 -35.73
CA GLU A 684 8.80 -13.02 -36.76
C GLU A 684 8.20 -11.67 -36.30
N ARG A 685 7.60 -11.63 -35.11
CA ARG A 685 6.99 -10.40 -34.56
C ARG A 685 8.01 -9.28 -34.35
N ILE A 686 9.22 -9.60 -33.90
CA ILE A 686 10.30 -8.62 -33.74
C ILE A 686 10.71 -8.07 -35.10
N ASN A 687 10.92 -8.92 -36.09
CA ASN A 687 11.31 -8.49 -37.44
C ASN A 687 10.23 -7.60 -38.08
N LEU A 688 8.96 -7.92 -37.93
CA LEU A 688 7.83 -7.07 -38.36
C LEU A 688 7.88 -5.68 -37.70
N SER A 689 8.11 -5.61 -36.40
CA SER A 689 8.21 -4.34 -35.68
C SER A 689 9.45 -3.52 -36.05
N ILE A 690 10.59 -4.17 -36.36
CA ILE A 690 11.79 -3.49 -36.85
C ILE A 690 11.50 -2.79 -38.18
N ILE A 691 10.75 -3.44 -39.07
CA ILE A 691 10.35 -2.86 -40.35
C ILE A 691 9.41 -1.67 -40.13
N ASP A 692 8.42 -1.79 -39.23
CA ASP A 692 7.49 -0.70 -38.91
C ASP A 692 8.21 0.55 -38.43
N SER A 693 9.16 0.38 -37.52
CA SER A 693 9.91 1.51 -36.95
C SER A 693 10.82 2.21 -37.95
N GLY A 694 11.31 1.49 -38.97
CA GLY A 694 12.34 1.98 -39.91
C GLY A 694 11.84 2.35 -41.30
N LEU A 695 10.77 1.70 -41.78
CA LEU A 695 10.37 1.74 -43.20
C LEU A 695 8.89 2.00 -43.46
N GLN A 696 8.06 2.27 -42.44
CA GLN A 696 6.62 2.40 -42.57
C GLN A 696 6.22 3.42 -43.65
N ASP A 697 6.86 4.60 -43.69
CA ASP A 697 6.60 5.62 -44.70
C ASP A 697 6.83 5.13 -46.13
N ILE A 698 7.94 4.37 -46.31
CA ILE A 698 8.33 3.83 -47.64
C ILE A 698 7.31 2.77 -48.04
N ILE A 699 6.94 1.88 -47.12
CA ILE A 699 5.98 0.81 -47.37
C ILE A 699 4.64 1.40 -47.76
N ASP A 700 4.16 2.39 -47.03
CA ASP A 700 2.86 3.04 -47.29
C ASP A 700 2.87 3.73 -48.67
N GLU A 701 3.91 4.49 -49.04
CA GLU A 701 4.06 5.08 -50.36
C GLU A 701 4.03 4.03 -51.46
N LYS A 702 4.78 2.96 -51.30
CA LYS A 702 4.88 1.89 -52.32
C LYS A 702 3.58 1.09 -52.40
N SER A 703 2.88 0.87 -51.32
CA SER A 703 1.60 0.16 -51.26
C SER A 703 0.49 0.94 -51.97
N ILE A 704 0.46 2.28 -51.85
CA ILE A 704 -0.44 3.13 -52.61
C ILE A 704 -0.15 2.97 -54.11
N LYS A 705 1.12 2.98 -54.48
CA LYS A 705 1.54 2.79 -55.87
C LYS A 705 1.15 1.40 -56.41
N LEU A 706 1.29 0.34 -55.60
CA LEU A 706 0.84 -0.99 -55.90
C LEU A 706 -0.66 -1.07 -56.10
N LEU A 707 -1.45 -0.44 -55.26
CA LEU A 707 -2.91 -0.42 -55.41
C LEU A 707 -3.33 0.22 -56.72
N ARG A 708 -2.73 1.36 -57.10
CA ARG A 708 -3.01 1.99 -58.41
C ARG A 708 -2.66 1.03 -59.57
N THR A 709 -1.53 0.32 -59.47
CA THR A 709 -1.11 -0.64 -60.52
C THR A 709 -2.05 -1.82 -60.57
N LEU A 710 -2.49 -2.37 -59.42
CA LEU A 710 -3.49 -3.44 -59.35
C LEU A 710 -4.82 -3.07 -60.03
N MET A 711 -5.27 -1.83 -59.89
CA MET A 711 -6.54 -1.38 -60.44
C MET A 711 -6.47 -0.99 -61.92
N MET A 712 -5.31 -0.53 -62.45
CA MET A 712 -5.22 0.11 -63.75
C MET A 712 -4.37 -0.61 -64.80
N CYS A 713 -3.53 -1.58 -64.38
CA CYS A 713 -2.53 -2.16 -65.26
C CYS A 713 -2.76 -3.68 -65.50
N ASP A 714 -2.18 -4.23 -66.56
CA ASP A 714 -2.24 -5.66 -66.84
C ASP A 714 -1.50 -6.49 -65.82
N THR A 715 -1.79 -7.82 -65.73
CA THR A 715 -1.26 -8.75 -64.75
C THR A 715 0.27 -8.79 -64.71
N ASP A 716 0.93 -8.78 -65.88
CA ASP A 716 2.37 -8.78 -66.03
C ASP A 716 3.04 -7.54 -65.39
N ILE A 717 2.42 -6.37 -65.51
CA ILE A 717 2.89 -5.12 -64.92
C ILE A 717 2.77 -5.14 -63.42
N VAL A 718 1.66 -5.72 -62.90
CA VAL A 718 1.46 -5.90 -61.46
C VAL A 718 2.50 -6.83 -60.88
N ILE A 719 2.78 -7.99 -61.51
CA ILE A 719 3.81 -8.94 -61.06
C ILE A 719 5.17 -8.26 -60.97
N LYS A 720 5.56 -7.52 -62.01
CA LYS A 720 6.80 -6.76 -62.03
C LYS A 720 6.86 -5.69 -60.92
N SER A 721 5.72 -5.03 -60.69
CA SER A 721 5.60 -3.98 -59.67
C SER A 721 5.76 -4.57 -58.26
N ILE A 722 5.13 -5.70 -57.95
CA ILE A 722 5.27 -6.38 -56.63
C ILE A 722 6.73 -6.78 -56.39
N ARG A 723 7.40 -7.41 -57.37
CA ARG A 723 8.80 -7.80 -57.23
C ARG A 723 9.72 -6.62 -57.06
N LYS A 724 9.51 -5.53 -57.82
CA LYS A 724 10.27 -4.28 -57.70
C LYS A 724 10.08 -3.60 -56.36
N ILE A 725 8.86 -3.58 -55.83
CA ILE A 725 8.57 -3.01 -54.50
C ILE A 725 9.29 -3.77 -53.40
N LYS A 726 9.30 -5.12 -53.45
CA LYS A 726 10.05 -5.94 -52.48
C LYS A 726 11.53 -5.62 -52.53
N GLU A 727 12.10 -5.56 -53.72
CA GLU A 727 13.52 -5.23 -53.95
C GLU A 727 13.87 -3.80 -53.47
N GLU A 728 12.98 -2.81 -53.71
CA GLU A 728 13.16 -1.44 -53.21
C GLU A 728 13.09 -1.36 -51.68
N ILE A 729 12.25 -2.16 -51.03
CA ILE A 729 12.17 -2.25 -49.55
C ILE A 729 13.45 -2.94 -49.02
N GLU A 730 13.93 -4.03 -49.65
CA GLU A 730 15.17 -4.70 -49.27
C GLU A 730 16.37 -3.73 -49.39
N ASN A 731 16.46 -2.99 -50.49
CA ASN A 731 17.49 -1.97 -50.68
C ASN A 731 17.41 -0.86 -49.63
N SER A 732 16.20 -0.51 -49.22
CA SER A 732 15.98 0.48 -48.16
C SER A 732 16.41 -0.05 -46.79
N LEU A 733 16.23 -1.35 -46.50
CA LEU A 733 16.78 -1.99 -45.28
C LEU A 733 18.30 -1.86 -45.23
N ILE A 734 18.95 -2.15 -46.37
CA ILE A 734 20.41 -2.06 -46.48
C ILE A 734 20.91 -0.62 -46.36
N SER A 735 20.29 0.32 -47.09
CA SER A 735 20.72 1.72 -47.11
C SER A 735 20.55 2.42 -45.77
N LYS A 736 19.52 2.07 -45.01
CA LYS A 736 19.27 2.56 -43.65
C LYS A 736 19.98 1.75 -42.57
N ASN A 737 20.80 0.75 -42.94
CA ASN A 737 21.50 -0.16 -42.04
C ASN A 737 20.57 -0.85 -41.01
N ILE A 738 19.36 -1.19 -41.43
CA ILE A 738 18.37 -1.89 -40.61
C ILE A 738 18.65 -3.38 -40.67
N LYS A 739 18.97 -3.99 -39.53
CA LYS A 739 19.28 -5.43 -39.42
C LYS A 739 18.11 -6.20 -38.86
N LEU A 740 17.62 -7.17 -39.63
CA LEU A 740 16.61 -8.13 -39.16
C LEU A 740 17.31 -9.30 -38.42
N ILE A 741 16.56 -9.98 -37.57
CA ILE A 741 17.07 -11.17 -36.85
C ILE A 741 17.11 -12.36 -37.84
N PHE A 742 18.24 -12.57 -38.47
CA PHE A 742 18.60 -13.71 -39.32
C PHE A 742 17.43 -14.43 -40.04
N PRO A 743 16.63 -13.74 -40.87
CA PRO A 743 15.58 -14.40 -41.63
C PRO A 743 16.21 -15.23 -42.76
N THR A 744 15.63 -16.40 -43.05
CA THR A 744 15.84 -17.09 -44.31
C THR A 744 15.22 -16.27 -45.46
N LEU A 745 15.59 -16.57 -46.72
CA LEU A 745 14.97 -15.88 -47.86
C LEU A 745 13.45 -16.06 -47.89
N GLU A 746 12.95 -17.21 -47.48
CA GLU A 746 11.51 -17.49 -47.41
C GLU A 746 10.83 -16.70 -46.29
N GLU A 747 11.45 -16.65 -45.09
CA GLU A 747 10.98 -15.83 -43.99
C GLU A 747 10.99 -14.35 -44.33
N LEU A 748 12.06 -13.86 -45.00
CA LEU A 748 12.14 -12.47 -45.43
C LEU A 748 11.00 -12.14 -46.43
N ASN A 749 10.80 -13.00 -47.46
CA ASN A 749 9.69 -12.82 -48.38
C ASN A 749 8.31 -12.83 -47.67
N LYS A 750 8.12 -13.70 -46.68
CA LYS A 750 6.90 -13.74 -45.88
C LYS A 750 6.68 -12.43 -45.13
N ILE A 751 7.71 -11.94 -44.40
CA ILE A 751 7.67 -10.70 -43.60
C ILE A 751 7.38 -9.49 -44.48
N LEU A 752 8.10 -9.34 -45.60
CA LEU A 752 7.87 -8.22 -46.54
C LEU A 752 6.46 -8.28 -47.16
N SER A 753 6.03 -9.48 -47.55
CA SER A 753 4.68 -9.64 -48.09
C SER A 753 3.61 -9.26 -47.08
N GLN A 754 3.76 -9.70 -45.84
CA GLN A 754 2.83 -9.35 -44.77
C GLN A 754 2.77 -7.84 -44.56
N LYS A 755 3.89 -7.13 -44.52
CA LYS A 755 3.88 -5.66 -44.33
C LYS A 755 3.27 -4.90 -45.51
N ILE A 756 3.52 -5.34 -46.71
CA ILE A 756 2.89 -4.78 -47.92
C ILE A 756 1.38 -5.05 -47.87
N VAL A 757 0.94 -6.26 -47.52
CA VAL A 757 -0.48 -6.59 -47.37
C VAL A 757 -1.16 -5.75 -46.29
N GLU A 758 -0.56 -5.65 -45.11
CA GLU A 758 -1.09 -4.80 -44.01
C GLU A 758 -1.30 -3.34 -44.47
N SER A 759 -0.32 -2.78 -45.20
CA SER A 759 -0.42 -1.44 -45.73
C SER A 759 -1.46 -1.33 -46.87
N VAL A 760 -1.53 -2.31 -47.77
CA VAL A 760 -2.55 -2.39 -48.83
C VAL A 760 -3.94 -2.44 -48.23
N VAL A 761 -4.18 -3.33 -47.27
CA VAL A 761 -5.48 -3.45 -46.56
C VAL A 761 -5.83 -2.17 -45.83
N LYS A 762 -4.87 -1.57 -45.15
CA LYS A 762 -5.06 -0.25 -44.50
C LYS A 762 -5.59 0.81 -45.47
N PHE A 763 -5.04 0.88 -46.68
CA PHE A 763 -5.50 1.85 -47.70
C PHE A 763 -6.81 1.41 -48.37
N LEU A 764 -7.09 0.12 -48.53
CA LEU A 764 -8.38 -0.36 -48.98
C LEU A 764 -9.50 -0.06 -48.00
N GLU A 765 -9.22 -0.14 -46.69
CA GLU A 765 -10.24 0.13 -45.67
C GLU A 765 -10.44 1.64 -45.40
N ASN A 766 -9.35 2.44 -45.40
CA ASN A 766 -9.38 3.81 -44.87
C ASN A 766 -8.71 4.85 -45.77
N GLY A 767 -8.09 4.47 -46.89
CA GLY A 767 -7.34 5.37 -47.76
C GLY A 767 -8.17 5.98 -48.90
N ILE A 768 -7.49 6.62 -49.86
CA ILE A 768 -8.05 7.24 -51.06
C ILE A 768 -8.84 6.20 -51.92
N PHE A 769 -8.47 4.92 -51.79
CA PHE A 769 -9.11 3.78 -52.45
C PHE A 769 -10.11 3.07 -51.54
N SER A 770 -10.55 3.73 -50.49
CA SER A 770 -11.43 3.17 -49.45
C SER A 770 -12.63 2.46 -50.06
N LEU A 771 -12.71 1.19 -49.78
CA LEU A 771 -13.87 0.38 -50.09
C LEU A 771 -15.01 0.61 -49.08
N ASN A 772 -14.79 1.45 -48.07
CA ASN A 772 -15.74 1.76 -47.01
C ASN A 772 -16.32 0.54 -46.26
N LYS A 773 -15.63 -0.61 -46.26
CA LYS A 773 -15.92 -1.82 -45.45
C LYS A 773 -14.62 -2.54 -45.14
N THR A 774 -14.67 -3.37 -44.10
CA THR A 774 -13.57 -4.29 -43.84
C THR A 774 -13.33 -5.20 -45.05
N VAL A 775 -12.07 -5.44 -45.34
CA VAL A 775 -11.68 -6.41 -46.37
C VAL A 775 -12.13 -7.79 -45.88
N SER A 776 -12.87 -8.54 -46.77
CA SER A 776 -13.30 -9.87 -46.42
C SER A 776 -12.13 -10.81 -46.21
N GLU A 777 -12.31 -11.88 -45.43
CA GLU A 777 -11.23 -12.87 -45.20
C GLU A 777 -10.77 -13.49 -46.51
N GLU A 778 -11.71 -13.70 -47.44
CA GLU A 778 -11.41 -14.21 -48.81
C GLU A 778 -10.50 -13.23 -49.58
N LEU A 779 -10.85 -11.93 -49.57
CA LEU A 779 -10.04 -10.92 -50.26
C LEU A 779 -8.69 -10.73 -49.55
N PHE A 780 -8.64 -10.73 -48.24
CA PHE A 780 -7.38 -10.67 -47.47
C PHE A 780 -6.46 -11.83 -47.78
N SER A 781 -7.01 -13.05 -47.74
CA SER A 781 -6.24 -14.26 -48.07
C SER A 781 -5.70 -14.20 -49.49
N LYS A 782 -6.50 -13.73 -50.44
CA LYS A 782 -6.09 -13.65 -51.85
C LYS A 782 -5.05 -12.53 -52.11
N ILE A 783 -5.17 -11.39 -51.42
CA ILE A 783 -4.14 -10.33 -51.43
C ILE A 783 -2.82 -10.89 -50.87
N MET A 784 -2.87 -11.62 -49.75
CA MET A 784 -1.69 -12.22 -49.14
C MET A 784 -1.02 -13.22 -50.10
N GLU A 785 -1.78 -14.12 -50.69
CA GLU A 785 -1.28 -15.11 -51.63
C GLU A 785 -0.66 -14.46 -52.86
N SER A 786 -1.35 -13.51 -53.48
CA SER A 786 -0.87 -12.79 -54.68
C SER A 786 0.39 -11.96 -54.45
N ILE A 787 0.51 -11.35 -53.26
CA ILE A 787 1.72 -10.57 -52.95
C ILE A 787 2.86 -11.51 -52.54
N LYS A 788 2.59 -12.63 -51.84
CA LYS A 788 3.61 -13.59 -51.45
C LYS A 788 4.16 -14.36 -52.65
N TYR A 789 3.25 -14.80 -53.54
CA TYR A 789 3.55 -15.58 -54.75
C TYR A 789 2.94 -14.89 -55.98
N PRO A 790 3.61 -13.87 -56.57
CA PRO A 790 3.07 -13.07 -57.66
C PRO A 790 3.16 -13.89 -58.99
N GLU A 791 2.12 -14.66 -59.19
CA GLU A 791 1.90 -15.46 -60.38
C GLU A 791 0.70 -14.93 -61.17
N GLU A 792 0.66 -15.20 -62.49
CA GLU A 792 -0.33 -14.64 -63.39
C GLU A 792 -1.75 -15.02 -62.98
N GLU A 793 -1.97 -16.29 -62.60
CA GLU A 793 -3.22 -16.84 -62.15
C GLU A 793 -3.72 -16.18 -60.85
N ASN A 794 -2.85 -16.03 -59.83
CA ASN A 794 -3.15 -15.41 -58.55
C ASN A 794 -3.52 -13.92 -58.73
N ILE A 795 -2.82 -13.18 -59.55
CA ILE A 795 -3.10 -11.77 -59.78
C ILE A 795 -4.37 -11.56 -60.58
N ALA A 796 -4.61 -12.43 -61.60
CA ALA A 796 -5.86 -12.38 -62.40
C ALA A 796 -7.09 -12.63 -61.51
N GLU A 797 -7.02 -13.60 -60.63
CA GLU A 797 -8.08 -13.93 -59.70
C GLU A 797 -8.30 -12.80 -58.66
N LEU A 798 -7.25 -12.24 -58.11
CA LEU A 798 -7.31 -11.07 -57.18
C LEU A 798 -8.01 -9.89 -57.88
N LYS A 799 -7.62 -9.57 -59.12
CA LYS A 799 -8.28 -8.48 -59.85
C LYS A 799 -9.75 -8.73 -60.03
N LYS A 800 -10.15 -9.90 -60.41
CA LYS A 800 -11.57 -10.26 -60.61
C LYS A 800 -12.36 -10.12 -59.30
N ILE A 801 -11.78 -10.53 -58.16
CA ILE A 801 -12.44 -10.36 -56.84
C ILE A 801 -12.51 -8.89 -56.47
N MET A 802 -11.47 -8.10 -56.70
CA MET A 802 -11.44 -6.65 -56.43
C MET A 802 -12.41 -5.89 -57.32
N GLU A 803 -12.49 -6.18 -58.62
CA GLU A 803 -13.43 -5.58 -59.53
C GLU A 803 -14.88 -5.83 -59.08
N LYS A 804 -15.21 -7.10 -58.80
CA LYS A 804 -16.52 -7.48 -58.31
C LYS A 804 -16.90 -6.79 -57.01
N GLU A 805 -15.96 -6.72 -56.06
CA GLU A 805 -16.16 -6.06 -54.77
C GLU A 805 -16.29 -4.54 -54.93
N TYR A 806 -15.50 -3.91 -55.84
CA TYR A 806 -15.56 -2.51 -56.15
C TYR A 806 -16.86 -2.12 -56.87
N GLU A 807 -17.29 -2.88 -57.86
CA GLU A 807 -18.58 -2.70 -58.51
C GLU A 807 -19.75 -2.79 -57.53
N ARG A 808 -19.73 -3.79 -56.66
CA ARG A 808 -20.74 -3.97 -55.65
C ARG A 808 -20.84 -2.77 -54.69
N ARG A 809 -19.70 -2.27 -54.25
CA ARG A 809 -19.67 -1.12 -53.32
C ARG A 809 -19.97 0.22 -54.00
N LEU A 810 -19.56 0.39 -55.23
CA LEU A 810 -19.93 1.57 -56.03
C LEU A 810 -21.44 1.64 -56.21
N LYS A 811 -22.05 0.51 -56.50
CA LYS A 811 -23.52 0.38 -56.60
C LYS A 811 -24.20 0.69 -55.27
N GLU A 812 -23.72 0.15 -54.14
CA GLU A 812 -24.26 0.44 -52.83
C GLU A 812 -24.16 1.92 -52.48
N LYS A 813 -22.99 2.56 -52.71
CA LYS A 813 -22.80 3.96 -52.46
C LYS A 813 -23.63 4.89 -53.35
N VAL A 814 -23.80 4.51 -54.58
CA VAL A 814 -24.69 5.21 -55.50
C VAL A 814 -26.16 5.06 -55.06
N LYS A 815 -26.55 3.87 -54.60
CA LYS A 815 -27.88 3.63 -54.00
C LYS A 815 -28.11 4.51 -52.76
N GLU A 816 -27.13 4.63 -51.87
CA GLU A 816 -27.23 5.47 -50.69
C GLU A 816 -27.38 6.97 -51.03
N ILE A 817 -26.56 7.49 -51.94
CA ILE A 817 -26.63 8.87 -52.38
C ILE A 817 -28.00 9.15 -53.06
N LEU A 818 -28.46 8.24 -53.89
CA LEU A 818 -29.75 8.38 -54.55
C LEU A 818 -30.90 8.36 -53.54
N ILE A 819 -30.84 7.47 -52.56
CA ILE A 819 -31.87 7.42 -51.51
C ILE A 819 -31.87 8.74 -50.76
N GLN A 820 -30.71 9.27 -50.38
CA GLN A 820 -30.59 10.54 -49.65
C GLN A 820 -31.10 11.74 -50.49
N GLU A 821 -30.74 11.81 -51.77
CA GLU A 821 -31.22 12.87 -52.67
C GLU A 821 -32.72 12.79 -52.93
N ILE A 822 -33.23 11.56 -53.08
CA ILE A 822 -34.65 11.33 -53.32
C ILE A 822 -35.46 11.65 -52.06
N MET A 823 -34.99 11.24 -50.89
CA MET A 823 -35.59 11.60 -49.61
C MET A 823 -35.60 13.13 -49.38
N TYR A 824 -34.51 13.77 -49.69
CA TYR A 824 -34.43 15.24 -49.63
C TYR A 824 -35.42 15.92 -50.55
N LYS A 825 -35.59 15.44 -51.80
CA LYS A 825 -36.57 15.99 -52.73
C LYS A 825 -38.00 15.67 -52.33
N ILE A 826 -38.28 14.50 -51.83
CA ILE A 826 -39.62 14.14 -51.31
C ILE A 826 -40.00 15.05 -50.15
N THR A 827 -39.07 15.34 -49.29
CA THR A 827 -39.32 16.20 -48.10
C THR A 827 -39.54 17.66 -48.49
N LEU A 828 -38.89 18.14 -49.57
CA LEU A 828 -39.01 19.56 -50.03
C LEU A 828 -40.16 19.80 -51.02
N GLU A 829 -40.50 18.86 -51.85
CA GLU A 829 -41.32 19.14 -53.05
C GLU A 829 -42.64 18.39 -53.14
N ASN A 830 -42.96 17.44 -52.24
CA ASN A 830 -44.19 16.63 -52.26
C ASN A 830 -44.45 15.91 -53.61
N ILE A 831 -43.43 15.37 -54.24
CA ILE A 831 -43.47 14.80 -55.61
C ILE A 831 -44.10 13.42 -55.61
N ALA A 832 -44.98 13.15 -56.59
CA ALA A 832 -45.64 11.87 -56.77
C ALA A 832 -44.66 10.72 -57.19
N GLU A 833 -44.97 9.50 -56.77
CA GLU A 833 -44.15 8.27 -56.94
C GLU A 833 -43.64 8.00 -58.38
N ILE A 834 -44.38 8.42 -59.39
CA ILE A 834 -44.09 8.21 -60.81
C ILE A 834 -42.92 9.07 -61.31
N ASP A 835 -42.76 10.27 -60.81
CA ASP A 835 -41.71 11.19 -61.24
C ASP A 835 -40.30 10.81 -60.66
N ILE A 836 -40.29 10.13 -59.55
CA ILE A 836 -39.06 9.61 -58.92
C ILE A 836 -38.43 8.51 -59.77
N ILE A 837 -39.22 7.57 -60.30
CA ILE A 837 -38.76 6.46 -61.13
C ILE A 837 -38.16 6.96 -62.46
N SER A 838 -38.77 7.93 -63.06
CA SER A 838 -38.29 8.55 -64.29
C SER A 838 -36.99 9.33 -64.12
N SER A 839 -36.83 9.97 -62.98
CA SER A 839 -35.60 10.72 -62.61
C SER A 839 -34.41 9.77 -62.32
N ILE A 840 -34.64 8.62 -61.65
CA ILE A 840 -33.62 7.62 -61.39
C ILE A 840 -33.10 6.97 -62.67
N LYS A 841 -33.99 6.62 -63.60
CA LYS A 841 -33.64 5.95 -64.87
C LYS A 841 -32.84 6.84 -65.82
N ASN A 842 -32.95 8.14 -65.72
CA ASN A 842 -32.25 9.09 -66.60
C ASN A 842 -30.83 9.47 -66.08
N PHE A 843 -30.50 9.15 -64.84
CA PHE A 843 -29.23 9.60 -64.25
C PHE A 843 -28.08 8.56 -64.28
N PHE A 844 -28.32 7.26 -64.45
CA PHE A 844 -27.26 6.26 -64.28
C PHE A 844 -27.28 5.11 -65.31
N VAL A 845 -26.22 4.98 -66.10
CA VAL A 845 -25.93 3.88 -66.99
C VAL A 845 -25.49 2.57 -66.26
N ILE A 846 -25.19 2.70 -64.95
CA ILE A 846 -24.57 1.61 -64.15
C ILE A 846 -25.60 0.82 -63.28
N ILE A 847 -26.85 1.31 -63.17
CA ILE A 847 -27.87 0.69 -62.30
C ILE A 847 -28.80 -0.14 -63.18
N THR A 848 -29.00 -1.40 -62.81
CA THR A 848 -29.92 -2.32 -63.52
C THR A 848 -31.36 -2.11 -63.03
N ASP A 849 -32.35 -2.51 -63.87
CA ASP A 849 -33.76 -2.39 -63.48
C ASP A 849 -34.05 -3.15 -62.15
N LYS A 850 -33.32 -4.20 -61.85
CA LYS A 850 -33.41 -4.91 -60.55
C LYS A 850 -32.91 -4.08 -59.37
N ASP A 851 -31.83 -3.31 -59.54
CA ASP A 851 -31.31 -2.38 -58.53
C ASP A 851 -32.29 -1.24 -58.24
N ILE A 852 -33.00 -0.78 -59.28
CA ILE A 852 -34.04 0.28 -59.20
C ILE A 852 -35.24 -0.26 -58.40
N ASP A 853 -35.67 -1.51 -58.66
CA ASP A 853 -36.77 -2.15 -57.95
C ASP A 853 -36.43 -2.31 -56.44
N GLU A 854 -35.19 -2.69 -56.10
CA GLU A 854 -34.71 -2.75 -54.70
C GLU A 854 -34.71 -1.38 -54.00
N ILE A 855 -34.30 -0.30 -54.72
CA ILE A 855 -34.34 1.07 -54.20
C ILE A 855 -35.77 1.49 -53.94
N ILE A 856 -36.69 1.19 -54.86
CA ILE A 856 -38.10 1.51 -54.76
C ILE A 856 -38.74 0.74 -53.57
N GLU A 857 -38.45 -0.53 -53.41
CA GLU A 857 -38.96 -1.34 -52.29
C GLU A 857 -38.47 -0.79 -50.94
N LYS A 858 -37.20 -0.40 -50.86
CA LYS A 858 -36.62 0.19 -49.66
C LYS A 858 -37.25 1.53 -49.32
N LEU A 859 -37.41 2.42 -50.31
CA LEU A 859 -38.13 3.67 -50.15
C LEU A 859 -39.58 3.51 -49.73
N LYS A 860 -40.31 2.52 -50.31
CA LYS A 860 -41.68 2.17 -49.92
C LYS A 860 -41.75 1.62 -48.46
N GLY A 861 -40.72 0.93 -48.02
CA GLY A 861 -40.59 0.44 -46.64
C GLY A 861 -40.41 1.61 -45.63
N GLU A 862 -39.57 2.56 -45.98
CA GLU A 862 -39.28 3.72 -45.14
C GLU A 862 -40.49 4.71 -45.10
N ILE A 863 -41.17 4.91 -46.18
CA ILE A 863 -42.41 5.71 -46.24
C ILE A 863 -43.56 5.04 -45.46
N LYS A 864 -43.69 3.71 -45.50
CA LYS A 864 -44.70 2.96 -44.72
C LYS A 864 -44.48 2.94 -43.24
N ASN A 865 -43.23 3.03 -42.79
CA ASN A 865 -42.89 2.97 -41.35
C ASN A 865 -43.02 4.34 -40.66
N GLY A 866 -43.47 5.39 -41.36
CA GLY A 866 -43.71 6.69 -40.72
C GLY A 866 -42.49 7.51 -40.36
N GLU A 867 -41.30 7.17 -40.89
CA GLU A 867 -40.06 7.93 -40.66
C GLU A 867 -39.95 9.20 -41.49
N ILE A 868 -40.97 9.56 -42.25
CA ILE A 868 -41.09 10.82 -43.00
C ILE A 868 -42.26 11.60 -42.42
N TYR A 869 -42.01 12.36 -41.39
CA TYR A 869 -42.75 13.58 -41.03
C TYR A 869 -41.83 14.61 -40.48
#